data_5acf63360e69fa2aad6ac9673e9c84dc
#
_entry.id   5acf63360e69fa2aad6ac9673e9c84dc
#
_cell.length_a   1.000
_cell.length_b   1.000
_cell.length_c   1.000
_cell.angle_alpha   90.00
_cell.angle_beta   90.00
_cell.angle_gamma   90.00
#
_symmetry.space_group_name_H-M   'P 1'
#
loop_
_entity.id
_entity.type
_entity.pdbx_description
1 polymer ?
#
loop_
_entity_poly.entity_id
_entity_poly.type
_entity_poly.pdbx_seq_one_letter_code
_entity_poly.pdbx_strand_id
1 'polypeptide(L)'
;MRLNPKPLRGWILLELLSGPLASLPRSCKASALWSFFPLLQVARLFFTPDPPIPLAASNLPPQAEGTSLQIQRHPPSVAMYRAAASLASKARLAGSSARQVGSRLSWSRNYAAKDIRFGVEARAMMLKGVEDLADAVKLTMGPKGRTVIIEQSFGAPKVTKDGVTVAKSIEFSDRVKNVGASLVKQVANATNDTAGDGTTCATVLTKAIFTEGCKSVAAGMNAMDLRRGISMAVDSVVTNLKGMARMINTSEEIAQVGTISANGEREIGELIAKAMEKVGKEGVITIADGNTLYNELEVVEGMKLDRGYISPYFITNQKNQKCELDDPLILIHDKKVSNLRSLVKVLEFALQKQRPLLIVAEDLESEALGTLILNKLRGGFKVCAIKAPGFGENRKSNLQDLAILTGGEVITEELGMNLENFEPNMLGTCKKVTISKDDTVILDGAGDKKAIEERAELLRSSIEQCTSDYDKEKIQERLAKLSGGVAVLKIGGASEAEVGEKKDRVTDALNATKAAVEEGIVPGGGVALLYASKDLDKLPTANFDQKIGVQIIQNALKTPVHTIATNAGVEGAVIVGKLLEQENTDLGYDAAKGEYVDMVKAGIIDPLKVIRTALVDAASVSSLMTTTEAIIVEIPKEDKAAPAMGGGGMGGMDF
;
A
#
# COMPACT_ATOMS: atom_id res chain seq x y z
N MET A 1 31.53 42.82 35.39
CA MET A 1 30.07 43.00 35.57
C MET A 1 29.34 41.80 34.98
N ARG A 2 28.73 41.00 35.84
CA ARG A 2 27.98 39.81 35.47
C ARG A 2 26.57 40.21 35.08
N LEU A 3 26.10 39.88 33.87
CA LEU A 3 24.71 40.00 33.47
C LEU A 3 24.10 38.61 33.35
N ASN A 4 23.04 38.44 34.12
CA ASN A 4 22.24 37.22 34.29
C ASN A 4 21.26 37.08 33.10
N PRO A 5 21.06 35.93 32.48
CA PRO A 5 20.05 35.76 31.46
C PRO A 5 18.70 35.39 32.08
N LYS A 6 17.69 36.20 31.84
CA LYS A 6 16.28 35.89 32.16
C LYS A 6 15.62 35.08 31.04
N PRO A 7 14.67 34.20 31.36
CA PRO A 7 14.09 33.26 30.36
C PRO A 7 12.93 33.89 29.56
N LEU A 8 13.12 33.99 28.29
CA LEU A 8 12.13 34.40 27.29
C LEU A 8 11.46 33.16 26.63
N ARG A 9 10.67 32.42 27.36
CA ARG A 9 9.94 31.26 26.77
C ARG A 9 8.47 31.08 27.21
N GLY A 10 7.93 32.01 28.02
CA GLY A 10 6.55 31.89 28.53
C GLY A 10 5.47 32.68 27.78
N TRP A 11 5.86 33.68 26.99
CA TRP A 11 4.88 34.64 26.47
C TRP A 11 4.32 34.36 25.07
N ILE A 12 4.99 33.57 24.26
CA ILE A 12 4.53 33.28 22.88
C ILE A 12 3.34 32.30 22.84
N LEU A 13 3.12 31.52 23.92
CA LEU A 13 1.99 30.57 23.96
C LEU A 13 0.66 31.19 24.39
N LEU A 14 0.69 32.35 25.06
CA LEU A 14 -0.54 33.02 25.53
C LEU A 14 -1.18 33.90 24.45
N GLU A 15 -0.41 34.48 23.55
CA GLU A 15 -0.96 35.30 22.47
C GLU A 15 -1.63 34.47 21.33
N LEU A 16 -1.25 33.20 21.15
CA LEU A 16 -1.88 32.30 20.21
C LEU A 16 -3.26 31.77 20.66
N LEU A 17 -3.61 31.91 21.93
CA LEU A 17 -4.89 31.47 22.48
C LEU A 17 -5.93 32.60 22.65
N SER A 18 -5.54 33.87 22.50
CA SER A 18 -6.43 35.05 22.69
C SER A 18 -6.86 35.75 21.40
N GLY A 19 -6.38 35.32 20.22
CA GLY A 19 -6.84 35.83 18.92
C GLY A 19 -8.02 35.03 18.36
N PRO A 20 -8.61 35.32 17.31
CA PRO A 20 -9.94 35.46 16.76
C PRO A 20 -10.97 34.31 16.95
N LEU A 21 -10.90 33.52 18.01
CA LEU A 21 -11.90 32.46 18.30
C LEU A 21 -13.19 32.97 18.97
N ALA A 22 -13.27 34.26 19.26
CA ALA A 22 -14.43 34.85 19.94
C ALA A 22 -15.65 35.10 19.03
N SER A 23 -15.51 35.06 17.70
CA SER A 23 -16.54 35.45 16.74
C SER A 23 -17.17 34.30 15.92
N LEU A 24 -16.88 33.03 16.24
CA LEU A 24 -17.46 31.88 15.52
C LEU A 24 -18.71 31.32 16.22
N PRO A 25 -19.74 30.90 15.47
CA PRO A 25 -20.97 30.29 16.00
C PRO A 25 -20.69 28.99 16.77
N ARG A 26 -21.52 28.69 17.78
CA ARG A 26 -21.35 27.53 18.69
C ARG A 26 -21.25 26.15 18.00
N SER A 27 -21.77 26.01 16.79
CA SER A 27 -21.73 24.77 15.99
C SER A 27 -20.36 24.42 15.41
N CYS A 28 -19.46 25.42 15.23
CA CYS A 28 -18.12 25.19 14.68
C CYS A 28 -17.03 24.94 15.75
N LYS A 29 -17.34 25.08 17.05
CA LYS A 29 -16.35 24.90 18.11
C LYS A 29 -16.06 23.44 18.45
N ALA A 30 -16.93 22.52 18.09
CA ALA A 30 -16.76 21.09 18.37
C ALA A 30 -15.83 20.38 17.37
N SER A 31 -15.87 20.75 16.10
CA SER A 31 -15.02 20.14 15.06
C SER A 31 -13.58 20.61 15.08
N ALA A 32 -13.31 21.84 15.53
CA ALA A 32 -11.94 22.37 15.64
C ALA A 32 -11.15 21.77 16.82
N LEU A 33 -11.81 21.29 17.87
CA LEU A 33 -11.17 20.66 19.02
C LEU A 33 -10.69 19.22 18.74
N TRP A 34 -11.33 18.51 17.81
CA TRP A 34 -10.96 17.15 17.45
C TRP A 34 -9.72 17.05 16.54
N SER A 35 -9.44 18.09 15.76
CA SER A 35 -8.27 18.13 14.88
C SER A 35 -6.94 18.39 15.63
N PHE A 36 -6.99 18.86 16.87
CA PHE A 36 -5.80 19.13 17.69
C PHE A 36 -5.51 18.05 18.74
N PHE A 37 -6.34 17.02 18.86
CA PHE A 37 -6.19 15.97 19.85
C PHE A 37 -4.87 15.15 19.72
N PRO A 38 -4.30 14.87 18.52
CA PRO A 38 -3.02 14.19 18.42
C PRO A 38 -1.83 15.00 18.92
N LEU A 39 -1.89 16.35 18.80
CA LEU A 39 -0.81 17.24 19.24
C LEU A 39 -0.74 17.41 20.77
N LEU A 40 -1.86 17.27 21.45
CA LEU A 40 -1.94 17.32 22.91
C LEU A 40 -1.44 16.02 23.59
N GLN A 41 -1.57 14.88 22.92
CA GLN A 41 -0.99 13.61 23.40
C GLN A 41 0.54 13.57 23.28
N VAL A 42 1.10 14.14 22.22
CA VAL A 42 2.57 14.24 22.07
C VAL A 42 3.19 15.21 23.07
N ALA A 43 2.50 16.30 23.41
CA ALA A 43 2.95 17.25 24.45
C ALA A 43 2.93 16.65 25.88
N ARG A 44 2.06 15.66 26.15
CA ARG A 44 2.02 14.96 27.44
C ARG A 44 3.17 13.96 27.66
N LEU A 45 3.77 13.45 26.58
CA LEU A 45 4.90 12.52 26.65
C LEU A 45 6.24 13.19 26.93
N PHE A 46 6.34 14.52 26.80
CA PHE A 46 7.60 15.26 26.97
C PHE A 46 7.66 16.15 28.21
N PHE A 47 6.59 16.28 29.00
CA PHE A 47 6.54 17.20 30.17
C PHE A 47 5.75 16.59 31.33
N THR A 48 6.23 15.48 31.90
CA THR A 48 5.85 15.08 33.27
C THR A 48 7.08 15.23 34.15
N PRO A 49 7.09 16.15 35.14
CA PRO A 49 8.08 16.13 36.19
C PRO A 49 7.77 14.97 37.15
N ASP A 50 8.81 14.24 37.55
CA ASP A 50 8.73 13.18 38.55
C ASP A 50 8.03 13.66 39.81
N PRO A 51 7.12 12.85 40.40
CA PRO A 51 6.49 13.21 41.66
C PRO A 51 7.50 13.10 42.80
N PRO A 52 7.50 14.03 43.79
CA PRO A 52 8.36 13.94 44.95
C PRO A 52 7.96 12.75 45.82
N ILE A 53 8.95 12.02 46.31
CA ILE A 53 8.82 10.94 47.28
C ILE A 53 8.23 11.49 48.57
N PRO A 54 7.10 11.01 49.12
CA PRO A 54 6.62 11.45 50.42
C PRO A 54 7.41 10.77 51.52
N LEU A 55 8.07 11.59 52.35
CA LEU A 55 8.55 11.21 53.66
C LEU A 55 7.34 10.89 54.55
N ALA A 56 7.12 9.61 54.86
CA ALA A 56 6.12 9.19 55.83
C ALA A 56 6.64 9.38 57.24
N ALA A 57 5.98 10.27 57.96
CA ALA A 57 6.13 10.41 59.42
C ALA A 57 5.36 9.29 60.12
N SER A 58 6.04 8.73 61.11
CA SER A 58 5.65 7.80 62.14
C SER A 58 4.22 7.90 62.68
N ASN A 59 3.52 6.75 62.78
CA ASN A 59 2.58 6.46 63.84
C ASN A 59 2.60 4.95 64.13
N LEU A 60 3.13 4.62 65.34
CA LEU A 60 3.09 3.32 65.99
C LEU A 60 1.80 3.18 66.80
N PRO A 61 1.16 2.06 66.88
CA PRO A 61 0.34 1.61 68.01
C PRO A 61 1.06 0.52 68.82
N PRO A 62 0.64 0.27 70.09
CA PRO A 62 1.48 -0.26 71.15
C PRO A 62 1.49 -1.81 71.26
N GLN A 63 2.60 -2.27 71.81
CA GLN A 63 2.96 -3.50 72.52
C GLN A 63 1.93 -4.62 72.66
N ALA A 64 2.34 -5.81 72.24
CA ALA A 64 1.95 -7.09 72.88
C ALA A 64 3.21 -7.92 73.08
N GLU A 65 3.30 -8.51 74.27
CA GLU A 65 4.44 -9.20 74.90
C GLU A 65 4.83 -10.53 74.26
N GLY A 66 6.11 -10.79 74.25
CA GLY A 66 6.76 -12.00 74.72
C GLY A 66 6.62 -13.30 73.92
N THR A 67 7.69 -13.65 73.21
CA THR A 67 8.33 -14.99 73.33
C THR A 67 9.71 -14.99 72.67
N SER A 68 10.74 -15.15 73.50
CA SER A 68 12.14 -15.28 73.10
C SER A 68 12.43 -16.64 72.54
N LEU A 69 12.72 -16.72 71.23
CA LEU A 69 13.39 -17.89 70.63
C LEU A 69 14.88 -17.58 70.43
N GLN A 70 15.70 -18.14 71.34
CA GLN A 70 17.15 -18.19 71.21
C GLN A 70 17.54 -19.03 70.00
N ILE A 71 18.06 -18.38 68.99
CA ILE A 71 18.77 -19.04 67.88
C ILE A 71 20.23 -19.19 68.28
N GLN A 72 20.62 -20.42 68.64
CA GLN A 72 22.03 -20.80 68.85
C GLN A 72 22.74 -20.73 67.50
N ARG A 73 23.67 -19.82 67.36
CA ARG A 73 24.61 -19.75 66.22
C ARG A 73 25.74 -20.73 66.47
N HIS A 74 25.73 -21.89 65.79
CA HIS A 74 26.91 -22.73 65.65
C HIS A 74 27.86 -22.11 64.61
N PRO A 75 29.19 -22.06 64.86
CA PRO A 75 30.15 -21.62 63.85
C PRO A 75 30.26 -22.64 62.73
N PRO A 76 30.31 -22.19 61.45
CA PRO A 76 30.41 -23.14 60.31
C PRO A 76 31.76 -23.90 60.32
N SER A 77 31.71 -25.21 60.12
CA SER A 77 32.84 -26.11 60.10
C SER A 77 33.87 -25.75 59.04
N VAL A 78 35.16 -26.03 59.30
CA VAL A 78 36.30 -25.78 58.41
C VAL A 78 36.13 -26.42 57.01
N ALA A 79 35.27 -27.43 56.91
CA ALA A 79 34.92 -28.08 55.66
C ALA A 79 34.12 -27.16 54.72
N MET A 80 33.23 -26.30 55.27
CA MET A 80 32.47 -25.31 54.46
C MET A 80 33.38 -24.22 53.86
N TYR A 81 34.39 -23.79 54.60
CA TYR A 81 35.34 -22.81 54.07
C TYR A 81 36.21 -23.36 52.96
N ARG A 82 36.57 -24.65 53.02
CA ARG A 82 37.30 -25.33 51.94
C ARG A 82 36.45 -25.52 50.70
N ALA A 83 35.18 -25.85 50.83
CA ALA A 83 34.23 -25.96 49.71
C ALA A 83 33.97 -24.59 49.06
N ALA A 84 33.79 -23.54 49.86
CA ALA A 84 33.59 -22.17 49.35
C ALA A 84 34.84 -21.61 48.64
N ALA A 85 36.06 -21.92 49.15
CA ALA A 85 37.31 -21.53 48.50
C ALA A 85 37.52 -22.27 47.15
N SER A 86 37.17 -23.55 47.09
CA SER A 86 37.23 -24.34 45.87
C SER A 86 36.20 -23.89 44.79
N LEU A 87 35.02 -23.49 45.21
CA LEU A 87 34.02 -22.90 44.31
C LEU A 87 34.43 -21.51 43.82
N ALA A 88 35.03 -20.69 44.70
CA ALA A 88 35.54 -19.36 44.33
C ALA A 88 36.72 -19.42 43.35
N SER A 89 37.60 -20.43 43.48
CA SER A 89 38.69 -20.64 42.49
C SER A 89 38.20 -21.16 41.16
N LYS A 90 37.20 -22.06 41.15
CA LYS A 90 36.56 -22.51 39.89
C LYS A 90 35.78 -21.39 39.23
N ALA A 91 35.11 -20.51 39.99
CA ALA A 91 34.45 -19.33 39.45
C ALA A 91 35.43 -18.29 38.87
N ARG A 92 36.61 -18.13 39.44
CA ARG A 92 37.66 -17.26 38.86
C ARG A 92 38.26 -17.80 37.56
N LEU A 93 38.39 -19.10 37.42
CA LEU A 93 38.84 -19.75 36.17
C LEU A 93 37.75 -19.67 35.08
N ALA A 94 36.46 -19.83 35.43
CA ALA A 94 35.35 -19.64 34.52
C ALA A 94 35.19 -18.16 34.11
N GLY A 95 35.47 -17.23 35.03
CA GLY A 95 35.41 -15.78 34.76
C GLY A 95 36.49 -15.28 33.80
N SER A 96 37.69 -15.92 33.79
CA SER A 96 38.74 -15.57 32.81
C SER A 96 38.42 -16.06 31.41
N SER A 97 37.87 -17.26 31.28
CA SER A 97 37.44 -17.79 29.98
C SER A 97 36.21 -17.02 29.43
N ALA A 98 35.27 -16.61 30.30
CA ALA A 98 34.14 -15.79 29.90
C ALA A 98 34.54 -14.36 29.48
N ARG A 99 35.60 -13.80 30.08
CA ARG A 99 36.13 -12.50 29.63
C ARG A 99 36.89 -12.61 28.29
N GLN A 100 37.54 -13.72 27.97
CA GLN A 100 38.15 -13.92 26.65
C GLN A 100 37.12 -14.23 25.55
N VAL A 101 36.00 -14.87 25.86
CA VAL A 101 34.86 -15.06 24.92
C VAL A 101 34.04 -13.76 24.80
N GLY A 102 33.84 -13.02 25.89
CA GLY A 102 33.14 -11.73 25.86
C GLY A 102 33.89 -10.62 25.13
N SER A 103 35.25 -10.65 25.10
CA SER A 103 36.04 -9.70 24.30
C SER A 103 36.07 -10.00 22.80
N ARG A 104 35.63 -11.20 22.37
CA ARG A 104 35.45 -11.56 20.96
C ARG A 104 34.03 -11.37 20.46
N LEU A 105 33.04 -11.19 21.34
CA LEU A 105 31.70 -10.70 21.06
C LEU A 105 31.66 -9.19 21.33
N SER A 106 32.64 -8.44 20.80
CA SER A 106 32.37 -7.04 20.51
C SER A 106 31.29 -7.07 19.43
N TRP A 107 30.10 -6.68 19.78
CA TRP A 107 29.11 -6.24 18.81
C TRP A 107 29.74 -5.02 18.12
N SER A 108 30.58 -5.27 17.11
CA SER A 108 30.85 -4.26 16.13
C SER A 108 29.50 -3.98 15.51
N ARG A 109 28.85 -2.91 15.96
CA ARG A 109 27.82 -2.29 15.15
C ARG A 109 28.55 -1.99 13.85
N ASN A 110 28.34 -2.84 12.85
CA ASN A 110 28.79 -2.60 11.50
C ASN A 110 28.01 -1.39 10.99
N TYR A 111 28.41 -0.19 11.42
CA TYR A 111 28.01 1.02 10.72
C TYR A 111 28.64 0.87 9.33
N ALA A 112 27.77 0.62 8.34
CA ALA A 112 28.23 0.74 6.97
C ALA A 112 28.70 2.19 6.78
N ALA A 113 29.90 2.38 6.27
CA ALA A 113 30.40 3.71 5.94
C ALA A 113 29.41 4.39 4.97
N LYS A 114 29.19 5.68 5.14
CA LYS A 114 28.28 6.46 4.32
C LYS A 114 29.09 7.36 3.38
N ASP A 115 28.71 7.39 2.10
CA ASP A 115 29.16 8.39 1.13
C ASP A 115 28.13 9.53 1.13
N ILE A 116 28.61 10.77 1.28
CA ILE A 116 27.75 11.96 1.33
C ILE A 116 28.14 12.85 0.15
N ARG A 117 27.15 13.14 -0.70
CA ARG A 117 27.30 14.04 -1.84
C ARG A 117 26.41 15.24 -1.71
N PHE A 118 26.87 16.40 -2.14
CA PHE A 118 26.22 17.68 -1.96
C PHE A 118 25.97 18.38 -3.29
N GLY A 119 24.99 19.29 -3.29
CA GLY A 119 24.79 20.31 -4.31
C GLY A 119 24.42 19.75 -5.69
N VAL A 120 24.96 20.40 -6.70
CA VAL A 120 24.63 20.12 -8.11
C VAL A 120 25.07 18.73 -8.56
N GLU A 121 26.23 18.24 -8.06
CA GLU A 121 26.73 16.90 -8.40
C GLU A 121 25.77 15.80 -7.94
N ALA A 122 25.29 15.90 -6.69
CA ALA A 122 24.32 14.95 -6.13
C ALA A 122 23.02 14.94 -6.96
N ARG A 123 22.48 16.11 -7.30
CA ARG A 123 21.28 16.24 -8.14
C ARG A 123 21.49 15.68 -9.54
N ALA A 124 22.64 15.94 -10.17
CA ALA A 124 22.93 15.46 -11.52
C ALA A 124 23.01 13.93 -11.60
N MET A 125 23.66 13.29 -10.61
CA MET A 125 23.73 11.83 -10.55
C MET A 125 22.34 11.20 -10.31
N MET A 126 21.54 11.79 -9.43
CA MET A 126 20.17 11.37 -9.17
C MET A 126 19.30 11.54 -10.42
N LEU A 127 19.42 12.68 -11.12
CA LEU A 127 18.72 12.96 -12.38
C LEU A 127 19.04 11.90 -13.43
N LYS A 128 20.30 11.50 -13.55
CA LYS A 128 20.69 10.44 -14.48
C LYS A 128 19.95 9.12 -14.22
N GLY A 129 19.74 8.77 -12.94
CA GLY A 129 18.94 7.59 -12.56
C GLY A 129 17.46 7.72 -12.94
N VAL A 130 16.88 8.90 -12.74
CA VAL A 130 15.50 9.22 -13.15
C VAL A 130 15.36 9.18 -14.68
N GLU A 131 16.30 9.76 -15.41
CA GLU A 131 16.29 9.78 -16.88
C GLU A 131 16.35 8.39 -17.47
N ASP A 132 17.32 7.57 -17.05
CA ASP A 132 17.52 6.24 -17.60
C ASP A 132 16.31 5.32 -17.31
N LEU A 133 15.71 5.40 -16.12
CA LEU A 133 14.50 4.65 -15.78
C LEU A 133 13.30 5.14 -16.60
N ALA A 134 13.05 6.45 -16.62
CA ALA A 134 11.91 7.01 -17.33
C ALA A 134 12.02 6.81 -18.85
N ASP A 135 13.24 6.80 -19.41
CA ASP A 135 13.47 6.54 -20.83
C ASP A 135 13.15 5.08 -21.22
N ALA A 136 13.34 4.14 -20.31
CA ALA A 136 12.89 2.77 -20.53
C ALA A 136 11.35 2.66 -20.46
N VAL A 137 10.74 3.31 -19.47
CA VAL A 137 9.29 3.25 -19.26
C VAL A 137 8.51 3.99 -20.36
N LYS A 138 8.97 5.19 -20.81
CA LYS A 138 8.26 5.99 -21.82
C LYS A 138 8.02 5.28 -23.14
N LEU A 139 8.84 4.24 -23.47
CA LEU A 139 8.69 3.46 -24.70
C LEU A 139 7.37 2.68 -24.75
N THR A 140 6.76 2.41 -23.61
CA THR A 140 5.49 1.69 -23.51
C THR A 140 4.26 2.59 -23.70
N MET A 141 4.43 3.93 -23.72
CA MET A 141 3.34 4.91 -23.68
C MET A 141 2.61 5.04 -25.02
N GLY A 142 1.28 5.02 -24.97
CA GLY A 142 0.38 5.28 -26.08
C GLY A 142 0.09 4.07 -26.97
N PRO A 143 -0.78 4.22 -28.02
CA PRO A 143 -1.27 3.12 -28.84
C PRO A 143 -0.17 2.44 -29.68
N LYS A 144 0.90 3.17 -30.04
CA LYS A 144 2.09 2.64 -30.71
C LYS A 144 3.26 2.41 -29.75
N GLY A 145 2.98 2.34 -28.45
CA GLY A 145 3.94 1.95 -27.42
C GLY A 145 4.44 0.51 -27.65
N ARG A 146 5.71 0.27 -27.30
CA ARG A 146 6.41 -1.00 -27.51
C ARG A 146 6.55 -1.78 -26.22
N THR A 147 6.64 -3.11 -26.35
CA THR A 147 6.90 -4.02 -25.23
C THR A 147 8.35 -3.94 -24.77
N VAL A 148 8.57 -4.17 -23.48
CA VAL A 148 9.89 -4.28 -22.84
C VAL A 148 10.08 -5.72 -22.40
N ILE A 149 11.27 -6.27 -22.63
CA ILE A 149 11.65 -7.62 -22.18
C ILE A 149 12.49 -7.47 -20.91
N ILE A 150 12.11 -8.18 -19.87
CA ILE A 150 12.76 -8.15 -18.55
C ILE A 150 13.34 -9.53 -18.27
N GLU A 151 14.64 -9.60 -18.03
CA GLU A 151 15.29 -10.82 -17.55
C GLU A 151 14.82 -11.13 -16.13
N GLN A 152 14.53 -12.41 -15.86
CA GLN A 152 14.21 -12.90 -14.53
C GLN A 152 15.34 -13.78 -14.02
N SER A 153 15.67 -13.67 -12.72
CA SER A 153 16.68 -14.52 -12.09
C SER A 153 16.34 -16.01 -12.16
N PHE A 154 15.06 -16.35 -12.26
CA PHE A 154 14.55 -17.71 -12.43
C PHE A 154 13.35 -17.70 -13.39
N GLY A 155 13.33 -18.59 -14.36
CA GLY A 155 12.25 -18.74 -15.33
C GLY A 155 12.49 -18.03 -16.66
N ALA A 156 11.45 -17.95 -17.49
CA ALA A 156 11.50 -17.29 -18.79
C ALA A 156 11.51 -15.75 -18.64
N PRO A 157 12.11 -14.99 -19.58
CA PRO A 157 12.02 -13.55 -19.60
C PRO A 157 10.56 -13.07 -19.61
N LYS A 158 10.23 -12.03 -18.80
CA LYS A 158 8.90 -11.42 -18.81
C LYS A 158 8.82 -10.38 -19.92
N VAL A 159 7.77 -10.47 -20.76
CA VAL A 159 7.42 -9.47 -21.78
C VAL A 159 6.25 -8.66 -21.24
N THR A 160 6.38 -7.33 -21.18
CA THR A 160 5.33 -6.47 -20.61
C THR A 160 5.31 -5.08 -21.25
N LYS A 161 4.15 -4.42 -21.19
CA LYS A 161 3.97 -2.99 -21.46
C LYS A 161 3.65 -2.20 -20.18
N ASP A 162 3.43 -2.88 -19.06
CA ASP A 162 3.11 -2.22 -17.80
C ASP A 162 4.31 -1.41 -17.28
N GLY A 163 4.08 -0.11 -17.09
CA GLY A 163 5.09 0.84 -16.65
C GLY A 163 5.61 0.57 -15.24
N VAL A 164 4.76 0.11 -14.31
CA VAL A 164 5.17 -0.20 -12.93
C VAL A 164 6.06 -1.43 -12.88
N THR A 165 5.75 -2.46 -13.65
CA THR A 165 6.58 -3.68 -13.76
C THR A 165 7.96 -3.35 -14.34
N VAL A 166 8.00 -2.55 -15.42
CA VAL A 166 9.27 -2.09 -16.01
C VAL A 166 10.07 -1.27 -15.00
N ALA A 167 9.46 -0.31 -14.32
CA ALA A 167 10.13 0.51 -13.32
C ALA A 167 10.70 -0.33 -12.18
N LYS A 168 9.94 -1.27 -11.62
CA LYS A 168 10.36 -2.16 -10.52
C LYS A 168 11.58 -3.01 -10.86
N SER A 169 11.73 -3.43 -12.11
CA SER A 169 12.81 -4.31 -12.55
C SER A 169 14.17 -3.62 -12.70
N ILE A 170 14.20 -2.28 -12.80
CA ILE A 170 15.42 -1.52 -13.06
C ILE A 170 16.15 -1.24 -11.76
N GLU A 171 17.37 -1.77 -11.59
CA GLU A 171 18.29 -1.44 -10.51
C GLU A 171 19.64 -1.04 -11.06
N PHE A 172 20.24 0.01 -10.48
CA PHE A 172 21.55 0.50 -10.87
C PHE A 172 22.61 0.13 -9.83
N SER A 173 23.80 -0.23 -10.31
CA SER A 173 24.97 -0.51 -9.47
C SER A 173 25.46 0.74 -8.72
N ASP A 174 25.35 1.91 -9.33
CA ASP A 174 25.62 3.20 -8.67
C ASP A 174 24.50 3.53 -7.67
N ARG A 175 24.90 3.65 -6.39
CA ARG A 175 23.96 3.88 -5.30
C ARG A 175 23.23 5.22 -5.38
N VAL A 176 23.92 6.31 -5.79
CA VAL A 176 23.32 7.65 -5.91
C VAL A 176 22.29 7.67 -7.07
N LYS A 177 22.69 7.09 -8.20
CA LYS A 177 21.83 6.90 -9.35
C LYS A 177 20.59 6.05 -8.98
N ASN A 178 20.79 4.99 -8.20
CA ASN A 178 19.72 4.11 -7.75
C ASN A 178 18.75 4.79 -6.79
N VAL A 179 19.19 5.77 -5.96
CA VAL A 179 18.28 6.58 -5.13
C VAL A 179 17.29 7.35 -6.00
N GLY A 180 17.76 8.01 -7.08
CA GLY A 180 16.87 8.70 -8.03
C GLY A 180 15.84 7.75 -8.66
N ALA A 181 16.30 6.60 -9.16
CA ALA A 181 15.42 5.57 -9.70
C ALA A 181 14.42 5.04 -8.66
N SER A 182 14.84 4.83 -7.41
CA SER A 182 13.97 4.36 -6.34
C SER A 182 12.84 5.33 -6.00
N LEU A 183 13.11 6.64 -6.07
CA LEU A 183 12.08 7.67 -5.87
C LEU A 183 11.04 7.66 -7.01
N VAL A 184 11.46 7.47 -8.26
CA VAL A 184 10.53 7.30 -9.39
C VAL A 184 9.71 6.01 -9.26
N LYS A 185 10.33 4.91 -8.79
CA LYS A 185 9.59 3.67 -8.47
C LYS A 185 8.51 3.90 -7.41
N GLN A 186 8.77 4.75 -6.39
CA GLN A 186 7.77 5.12 -5.40
C GLN A 186 6.60 5.88 -6.02
N VAL A 187 6.85 6.80 -6.97
CA VAL A 187 5.78 7.48 -7.71
C VAL A 187 4.93 6.48 -8.47
N ALA A 188 5.56 5.61 -9.27
CA ALA A 188 4.83 4.60 -10.04
C ALA A 188 4.00 3.66 -9.15
N ASN A 189 4.55 3.25 -8.00
CA ASN A 189 3.82 2.43 -7.04
C ASN A 189 2.63 3.18 -6.40
N ALA A 190 2.82 4.43 -5.96
CA ALA A 190 1.76 5.23 -5.34
C ALA A 190 0.59 5.46 -6.32
N THR A 191 0.90 5.77 -7.58
CA THR A 191 -0.10 5.93 -8.64
C THR A 191 -0.84 4.61 -8.91
N ASN A 192 -0.11 3.49 -8.96
CA ASN A 192 -0.71 2.16 -9.12
C ASN A 192 -1.62 1.78 -7.94
N ASP A 193 -1.18 2.03 -6.70
CA ASP A 193 -1.94 1.70 -5.49
C ASP A 193 -3.23 2.55 -5.37
N THR A 194 -3.21 3.80 -5.87
CA THR A 194 -4.35 4.72 -5.75
C THR A 194 -5.32 4.63 -6.93
N ALA A 195 -4.80 4.55 -8.15
CA ALA A 195 -5.60 4.61 -9.39
C ALA A 195 -5.56 3.30 -10.20
N GLY A 196 -4.56 2.46 -9.97
CA GLY A 196 -4.38 1.16 -10.63
C GLY A 196 -3.94 1.24 -12.09
N ASP A 197 -3.75 2.45 -12.63
CA ASP A 197 -3.28 2.73 -13.99
C ASP A 197 -2.54 4.09 -14.01
N GLY A 198 -1.97 4.48 -15.16
CA GLY A 198 -1.30 5.78 -15.36
C GLY A 198 0.15 5.85 -14.86
N THR A 199 0.75 4.72 -14.51
CA THR A 199 2.12 4.62 -13.98
C THR A 199 3.17 5.15 -14.94
N THR A 200 3.00 4.91 -16.25
CA THR A 200 3.86 5.44 -17.31
C THR A 200 3.77 6.96 -17.39
N CYS A 201 2.56 7.52 -17.32
CA CYS A 201 2.33 8.96 -17.34
C CYS A 201 2.99 9.64 -16.12
N ALA A 202 2.81 9.09 -14.92
CA ALA A 202 3.41 9.57 -13.69
C ALA A 202 4.95 9.57 -13.77
N THR A 203 5.55 8.51 -14.29
CA THR A 203 7.00 8.40 -14.48
C THR A 203 7.54 9.45 -15.45
N VAL A 204 6.86 9.67 -16.58
CA VAL A 204 7.23 10.66 -17.60
C VAL A 204 7.11 12.09 -17.06
N LEU A 205 6.04 12.40 -16.32
CA LEU A 205 5.84 13.69 -15.65
C LEU A 205 6.92 13.93 -14.59
N THR A 206 7.25 12.92 -13.78
CA THR A 206 8.31 13.01 -12.76
C THR A 206 9.64 13.42 -13.38
N LYS A 207 10.04 12.75 -14.47
CA LYS A 207 11.24 13.09 -15.22
C LYS A 207 11.19 14.54 -15.70
N ALA A 208 10.10 14.96 -16.34
CA ALA A 208 9.96 16.29 -16.92
C ALA A 208 10.06 17.40 -15.84
N ILE A 209 9.33 17.24 -14.73
CA ILE A 209 9.34 18.21 -13.63
C ILE A 209 10.73 18.29 -12.99
N PHE A 210 11.35 17.14 -12.70
CA PHE A 210 12.66 17.10 -12.05
C PHE A 210 13.77 17.63 -12.95
N THR A 211 13.75 17.35 -14.25
CA THR A 211 14.73 17.89 -15.22
C THR A 211 14.68 19.41 -15.26
N GLU A 212 13.50 20.00 -15.38
CA GLU A 212 13.33 21.46 -15.40
C GLU A 212 13.64 22.09 -14.02
N GLY A 213 13.26 21.39 -12.94
CA GLY A 213 13.60 21.81 -11.57
C GLY A 213 15.10 21.87 -11.33
N CYS A 214 15.87 20.87 -11.77
CA CYS A 214 17.32 20.85 -11.68
C CYS A 214 17.98 22.00 -12.46
N LYS A 215 17.49 22.30 -13.67
CA LYS A 215 17.97 23.44 -14.47
C LYS A 215 17.74 24.77 -13.74
N SER A 216 16.56 24.96 -13.15
CA SER A 216 16.18 26.18 -12.44
C SER A 216 17.02 26.38 -11.17
N VAL A 217 17.25 25.32 -10.38
CA VAL A 217 18.12 25.39 -9.20
C VAL A 217 19.58 25.64 -9.58
N ALA A 218 20.07 25.02 -10.68
CA ALA A 218 21.41 25.28 -11.20
C ALA A 218 21.58 26.71 -11.69
N ALA A 219 20.51 27.35 -12.14
CA ALA A 219 20.48 28.78 -12.51
C ALA A 219 20.43 29.72 -11.28
N GLY A 220 20.43 29.19 -10.05
CA GLY A 220 20.49 29.98 -8.81
C GLY A 220 19.13 30.37 -8.23
N MET A 221 18.03 29.79 -8.69
CA MET A 221 16.69 30.04 -8.14
C MET A 221 16.48 29.36 -6.79
N ASN A 222 15.63 29.97 -5.96
CA ASN A 222 15.32 29.43 -4.65
C ASN A 222 14.45 28.14 -4.76
N ALA A 223 15.04 27.01 -4.39
CA ALA A 223 14.38 25.71 -4.51
C ALA A 223 13.05 25.62 -3.71
N MET A 224 12.92 26.32 -2.59
CA MET A 224 11.70 26.32 -1.78
C MET A 224 10.57 27.14 -2.42
N ASP A 225 10.90 28.24 -3.11
CA ASP A 225 9.92 29.01 -3.85
C ASP A 225 9.52 28.32 -5.15
N LEU A 226 10.47 27.66 -5.82
CA LEU A 226 10.15 26.75 -6.94
C LEU A 226 9.13 25.69 -6.52
N ARG A 227 9.36 25.04 -5.38
CA ARG A 227 8.43 24.03 -4.82
C ARG A 227 7.04 24.60 -4.56
N ARG A 228 6.95 25.82 -3.98
CA ARG A 228 5.66 26.50 -3.77
C ARG A 228 4.95 26.77 -5.10
N GLY A 229 5.68 27.26 -6.10
CA GLY A 229 5.16 27.49 -7.44
C GLY A 229 4.64 26.20 -8.10
N ILE A 230 5.38 25.10 -7.98
CA ILE A 230 4.98 23.78 -8.44
C ILE A 230 3.66 23.35 -7.78
N SER A 231 3.56 23.45 -6.44
CA SER A 231 2.34 23.06 -5.72
C SER A 231 1.13 23.91 -6.15
N MET A 232 1.29 25.23 -6.24
CA MET A 232 0.23 26.15 -6.69
C MET A 232 -0.26 25.80 -8.11
N ALA A 233 0.67 25.48 -9.02
CA ALA A 233 0.33 25.08 -10.39
C ALA A 233 -0.46 23.77 -10.42
N VAL A 234 -0.03 22.76 -9.64
CA VAL A 234 -0.71 21.46 -9.56
C VAL A 234 -2.13 21.62 -9.02
N ASP A 235 -2.34 22.40 -7.94
CA ASP A 235 -3.66 22.64 -7.37
C ASP A 235 -4.60 23.33 -8.38
N SER A 236 -4.07 24.27 -9.16
CA SER A 236 -4.80 24.96 -10.23
C SER A 236 -5.19 23.98 -11.35
N VAL A 237 -4.25 23.14 -11.81
CA VAL A 237 -4.50 22.14 -12.86
C VAL A 237 -5.52 21.11 -12.41
N VAL A 238 -5.40 20.58 -11.17
CA VAL A 238 -6.36 19.62 -10.60
C VAL A 238 -7.77 20.23 -10.54
N THR A 239 -7.89 21.49 -10.16
CA THR A 239 -9.17 22.20 -10.13
C THR A 239 -9.76 22.34 -11.55
N ASN A 240 -8.95 22.66 -12.52
CA ASN A 240 -9.34 22.78 -13.93
C ASN A 240 -9.78 21.41 -14.49
N LEU A 241 -8.99 20.36 -14.27
CA LEU A 241 -9.33 18.99 -14.69
C LEU A 241 -10.65 18.52 -14.11
N LYS A 242 -10.92 18.79 -12.83
CA LYS A 242 -12.23 18.51 -12.21
C LYS A 242 -13.38 19.26 -12.88
N GLY A 243 -13.14 20.48 -13.36
CA GLY A 243 -14.14 21.26 -14.10
C GLY A 243 -14.40 20.72 -15.51
N MET A 244 -13.45 20.03 -16.12
CA MET A 244 -13.59 19.40 -17.45
C MET A 244 -14.19 17.99 -17.37
N ALA A 245 -14.26 17.39 -16.17
CA ALA A 245 -14.68 16.00 -15.99
C ALA A 245 -16.14 15.77 -16.40
N ARG A 246 -16.38 14.65 -17.06
CA ARG A 246 -17.73 14.18 -17.46
C ARG A 246 -17.98 12.82 -16.81
N MET A 247 -19.08 12.71 -16.07
CA MET A 247 -19.46 11.43 -15.44
C MET A 247 -19.97 10.45 -16.50
N ILE A 248 -19.52 9.20 -16.43
CA ILE A 248 -19.96 8.12 -17.31
C ILE A 248 -21.16 7.38 -16.71
N ASN A 249 -22.15 7.09 -17.56
CA ASN A 249 -23.36 6.40 -17.15
C ASN A 249 -23.70 5.20 -18.03
N THR A 250 -23.17 5.13 -19.25
CA THR A 250 -23.52 4.09 -20.23
C THR A 250 -22.50 2.96 -20.25
N SER A 251 -22.98 1.74 -20.54
CA SER A 251 -22.13 0.56 -20.69
C SER A 251 -21.14 0.71 -21.88
N GLU A 252 -21.51 1.51 -22.88
CA GLU A 252 -20.65 1.77 -24.04
C GLU A 252 -19.46 2.68 -23.68
N GLU A 253 -19.68 3.73 -22.89
CA GLU A 253 -18.59 4.59 -22.37
C GLU A 253 -17.62 3.78 -21.47
N ILE A 254 -18.15 2.88 -20.63
CA ILE A 254 -17.37 1.94 -19.83
C ILE A 254 -16.50 1.06 -20.73
N ALA A 255 -17.08 0.50 -21.79
CA ALA A 255 -16.35 -0.32 -22.76
C ALA A 255 -15.25 0.49 -23.50
N GLN A 256 -15.50 1.77 -23.79
CA GLN A 256 -14.51 2.65 -24.43
C GLN A 256 -13.31 2.90 -23.51
N VAL A 257 -13.53 3.25 -22.23
CA VAL A 257 -12.44 3.40 -21.26
C VAL A 257 -11.62 2.13 -21.15
N GLY A 258 -12.27 0.97 -20.97
CA GLY A 258 -11.61 -0.33 -20.91
C GLY A 258 -10.81 -0.65 -22.18
N THR A 259 -11.33 -0.29 -23.35
CA THR A 259 -10.65 -0.47 -24.63
C THR A 259 -9.39 0.38 -24.75
N ILE A 260 -9.43 1.65 -24.33
CA ILE A 260 -8.25 2.55 -24.38
C ILE A 260 -7.17 2.08 -23.44
N SER A 261 -7.49 1.75 -22.20
CA SER A 261 -6.53 1.24 -21.23
C SER A 261 -5.98 -0.15 -21.65
N ALA A 262 -6.80 -0.97 -22.33
CA ALA A 262 -6.35 -2.23 -22.93
C ALA A 262 -5.56 -2.07 -24.25
N ASN A 263 -5.01 -0.89 -24.56
CA ASN A 263 -4.25 -0.60 -25.80
C ASN A 263 -5.06 -0.78 -27.11
N GLY A 264 -6.36 -0.55 -27.09
CA GLY A 264 -7.26 -0.62 -28.26
C GLY A 264 -7.93 -1.98 -28.47
N GLU A 265 -7.76 -2.94 -27.56
CA GLU A 265 -8.46 -4.24 -27.63
C GLU A 265 -9.91 -4.10 -27.15
N ARG A 266 -10.83 -3.95 -28.10
CA ARG A 266 -12.26 -3.76 -27.83
C ARG A 266 -12.89 -4.94 -27.09
N GLU A 267 -12.43 -6.17 -27.35
CA GLU A 267 -12.92 -7.37 -26.68
C GLU A 267 -12.77 -7.28 -25.14
N ILE A 268 -11.64 -6.77 -24.65
CA ILE A 268 -11.38 -6.58 -23.23
C ILE A 268 -12.33 -5.53 -22.65
N GLY A 269 -12.50 -4.38 -23.32
CA GLY A 269 -13.40 -3.32 -22.88
C GLY A 269 -14.86 -3.80 -22.78
N GLU A 270 -15.35 -4.52 -23.79
CA GLU A 270 -16.71 -5.09 -23.81
C GLU A 270 -16.88 -6.16 -22.71
N LEU A 271 -15.84 -6.96 -22.44
CA LEU A 271 -15.87 -7.98 -21.41
C LEU A 271 -16.00 -7.35 -20.02
N ILE A 272 -15.24 -6.27 -19.75
CA ILE A 272 -15.31 -5.51 -18.50
C ILE A 272 -16.68 -4.84 -18.35
N ALA A 273 -17.19 -4.20 -19.41
CA ALA A 273 -18.50 -3.58 -19.38
C ALA A 273 -19.62 -4.59 -19.08
N LYS A 274 -19.60 -5.76 -19.71
CA LYS A 274 -20.54 -6.86 -19.43
C LYS A 274 -20.39 -7.39 -17.98
N ALA A 275 -19.16 -7.44 -17.46
CA ALA A 275 -18.95 -7.83 -16.07
C ALA A 275 -19.57 -6.81 -15.11
N MET A 276 -19.33 -5.51 -15.34
CA MET A 276 -19.90 -4.44 -14.52
C MET A 276 -21.43 -4.34 -14.63
N GLU A 277 -22.00 -4.66 -15.77
CA GLU A 277 -23.46 -4.73 -15.95
C GLU A 277 -24.08 -5.84 -15.09
N LYS A 278 -23.41 -7.01 -14.99
CA LYS A 278 -23.92 -8.17 -14.24
C LYS A 278 -23.77 -8.02 -12.72
N VAL A 279 -22.62 -7.52 -12.25
CA VAL A 279 -22.34 -7.40 -10.80
C VAL A 279 -22.57 -6.00 -10.24
N GLY A 280 -22.92 -5.02 -11.09
CA GLY A 280 -23.09 -3.63 -10.72
C GLY A 280 -21.79 -2.83 -10.76
N LYS A 281 -21.92 -1.49 -10.69
CA LYS A 281 -20.78 -0.55 -10.79
C LYS A 281 -19.77 -0.72 -9.65
N GLU A 282 -20.22 -1.08 -8.47
CA GLU A 282 -19.40 -1.35 -7.26
C GLU A 282 -19.09 -2.84 -7.10
N GLY A 283 -19.54 -3.68 -8.02
CA GLY A 283 -19.37 -5.12 -7.98
C GLY A 283 -17.91 -5.56 -8.03
N VAL A 284 -17.65 -6.72 -7.46
CA VAL A 284 -16.31 -7.30 -7.42
C VAL A 284 -16.02 -8.03 -8.72
N ILE A 285 -14.97 -7.60 -9.41
CA ILE A 285 -14.46 -8.26 -10.61
C ILE A 285 -13.04 -8.75 -10.32
N THR A 286 -12.80 -10.04 -10.50
CA THR A 286 -11.49 -10.68 -10.31
C THR A 286 -10.99 -11.25 -11.62
N ILE A 287 -9.67 -11.37 -11.74
CA ILE A 287 -9.02 -11.90 -12.94
C ILE A 287 -8.33 -13.21 -12.58
N ALA A 288 -8.60 -14.25 -13.35
CA ALA A 288 -8.03 -15.57 -13.19
C ALA A 288 -7.40 -16.06 -14.50
N ASP A 289 -6.47 -17.00 -14.40
CA ASP A 289 -5.91 -17.66 -15.57
C ASP A 289 -6.96 -18.61 -16.15
N GLY A 290 -7.22 -18.48 -17.45
CA GLY A 290 -8.10 -19.36 -18.20
C GLY A 290 -7.35 -20.60 -18.71
N ASN A 291 -8.09 -21.67 -18.95
CA ASN A 291 -7.56 -22.90 -19.56
C ASN A 291 -7.84 -22.98 -21.07
N THR A 292 -8.48 -21.97 -21.63
CA THR A 292 -8.88 -21.89 -23.04
C THR A 292 -8.07 -20.80 -23.76
N LEU A 293 -8.17 -20.77 -25.09
CA LEU A 293 -7.54 -19.73 -25.92
C LEU A 293 -8.30 -18.39 -25.88
N TYR A 294 -9.56 -18.41 -25.43
CA TYR A 294 -10.46 -17.26 -25.42
C TYR A 294 -10.66 -16.73 -24.02
N ASN A 295 -11.02 -15.45 -23.94
CA ASN A 295 -11.39 -14.81 -22.68
C ASN A 295 -12.83 -15.19 -22.32
N GLU A 296 -13.10 -15.55 -21.07
CA GLU A 296 -14.41 -15.96 -20.59
C GLU A 296 -14.83 -15.13 -19.37
N LEU A 297 -16.13 -14.83 -19.29
CA LEU A 297 -16.75 -14.18 -18.13
C LEU A 297 -17.63 -15.18 -17.40
N GLU A 298 -17.24 -15.52 -16.19
CA GLU A 298 -18.04 -16.32 -15.25
C GLU A 298 -18.50 -15.43 -14.09
N VAL A 299 -19.76 -15.52 -13.71
CA VAL A 299 -20.27 -14.87 -12.49
C VAL A 299 -20.53 -15.94 -11.47
N VAL A 300 -19.88 -15.84 -10.34
CA VAL A 300 -19.97 -16.81 -9.24
C VAL A 300 -20.51 -16.13 -7.99
N GLU A 301 -21.14 -16.91 -7.13
CA GLU A 301 -21.54 -16.43 -5.81
C GLU A 301 -20.26 -16.15 -5.00
N GLY A 302 -20.23 -15.00 -4.35
CA GLY A 302 -19.03 -14.59 -3.61
C GLY A 302 -19.20 -13.24 -2.95
N MET A 303 -18.23 -12.92 -2.09
CA MET A 303 -18.22 -11.66 -1.35
C MET A 303 -16.81 -11.10 -1.25
N LYS A 304 -16.71 -9.77 -1.28
CA LYS A 304 -15.49 -9.05 -0.91
C LYS A 304 -15.62 -8.48 0.50
N LEU A 305 -14.62 -8.77 1.32
CA LEU A 305 -14.46 -8.16 2.64
C LEU A 305 -13.33 -7.13 2.57
N ASP A 306 -13.58 -5.92 3.09
CA ASP A 306 -12.62 -4.82 3.09
C ASP A 306 -11.62 -4.96 4.26
N ARG A 307 -11.05 -6.15 4.40
CA ARG A 307 -10.02 -6.51 5.39
C ARG A 307 -9.07 -7.53 4.78
N GLY A 308 -7.78 -7.25 4.90
CA GLY A 308 -6.73 -8.14 4.44
C GLY A 308 -6.10 -8.98 5.56
N TYR A 309 -4.99 -9.65 5.25
CA TYR A 309 -4.30 -10.51 6.21
C TYR A 309 -3.73 -9.71 7.39
N ILE A 310 -3.79 -10.28 8.59
CA ILE A 310 -3.25 -9.66 9.82
C ILE A 310 -1.71 -9.58 9.76
N SER A 311 -1.06 -10.52 9.08
CA SER A 311 0.41 -10.58 9.01
C SER A 311 0.90 -10.95 7.61
N PRO A 312 1.95 -10.27 7.09
CA PRO A 312 2.58 -10.61 5.81
C PRO A 312 3.15 -12.04 5.77
N TYR A 313 3.41 -12.66 6.92
CA TYR A 313 3.87 -14.05 6.98
C TYR A 313 2.83 -15.07 6.47
N PHE A 314 1.56 -14.66 6.31
CA PHE A 314 0.51 -15.50 5.69
C PHE A 314 0.53 -15.51 4.17
N ILE A 315 1.34 -14.69 3.51
CA ILE A 315 1.46 -14.65 2.05
C ILE A 315 1.91 -16.03 1.52
N THR A 316 1.20 -16.53 0.51
CA THR A 316 1.53 -17.76 -0.21
C THR A 316 2.18 -17.45 -1.56
N ASN A 317 1.74 -16.39 -2.23
CA ASN A 317 2.28 -15.92 -3.50
C ASN A 317 3.11 -14.63 -3.29
N GLN A 318 4.42 -14.76 -3.20
CA GLN A 318 5.32 -13.63 -2.97
C GLN A 318 5.38 -12.63 -4.14
N LYS A 319 5.12 -13.09 -5.38
CA LYS A 319 5.12 -12.19 -6.56
C LYS A 319 4.03 -11.14 -6.45
N ASN A 320 2.82 -11.56 -6.08
CA ASN A 320 1.63 -10.71 -6.02
C ASN A 320 1.33 -10.22 -4.60
N GLN A 321 2.14 -10.58 -3.59
CA GLN A 321 1.92 -10.26 -2.18
C GLN A 321 0.52 -10.68 -1.68
N LYS A 322 -0.02 -11.78 -2.20
CA LYS A 322 -1.35 -12.31 -1.87
C LYS A 322 -1.26 -13.66 -1.17
N CYS A 323 -2.26 -13.94 -0.34
CA CYS A 323 -2.49 -15.27 0.21
C CYS A 323 -3.64 -15.90 -0.58
N GLU A 324 -3.35 -16.98 -1.29
CA GLU A 324 -4.32 -17.74 -2.06
C GLU A 324 -4.55 -19.10 -1.39
N LEU A 325 -5.81 -19.41 -1.09
CA LEU A 325 -6.26 -20.64 -0.46
C LEU A 325 -7.31 -21.29 -1.36
N ASP A 326 -7.03 -22.49 -1.85
CA ASP A 326 -7.94 -23.28 -2.65
C ASP A 326 -8.67 -24.28 -1.76
N ASP A 327 -10.00 -24.33 -1.87
CA ASP A 327 -10.91 -25.18 -1.06
C ASP A 327 -10.69 -25.05 0.46
N PRO A 328 -10.63 -23.81 1.01
CA PRO A 328 -10.37 -23.61 2.42
C PRO A 328 -11.57 -23.94 3.31
N LEU A 329 -11.28 -24.28 4.55
CA LEU A 329 -12.21 -24.22 5.66
C LEU A 329 -12.21 -22.78 6.22
N ILE A 330 -13.38 -22.27 6.60
CA ILE A 330 -13.54 -20.91 7.11
C ILE A 330 -14.08 -20.96 8.53
N LEU A 331 -13.30 -20.48 9.48
CA LEU A 331 -13.71 -20.30 10.87
C LEU A 331 -14.15 -18.85 11.08
N ILE A 332 -15.38 -18.65 11.54
CA ILE A 332 -15.96 -17.33 11.79
C ILE A 332 -16.20 -17.17 13.30
N HIS A 333 -15.50 -16.21 13.91
CA HIS A 333 -15.59 -15.94 15.34
C HIS A 333 -15.85 -14.47 15.63
N ASP A 334 -16.80 -14.19 16.52
CA ASP A 334 -17.21 -12.80 16.82
C ASP A 334 -16.22 -12.05 17.72
N LYS A 335 -15.46 -12.76 18.56
CA LYS A 335 -14.53 -12.15 19.53
C LYS A 335 -13.07 -12.29 19.14
N LYS A 336 -12.21 -11.73 20.00
CA LYS A 336 -10.76 -11.87 19.87
C LYS A 336 -10.32 -13.28 20.26
N VAL A 337 -9.38 -13.81 19.52
CA VAL A 337 -8.76 -15.09 19.83
C VAL A 337 -7.44 -14.82 20.55
N SER A 338 -7.43 -15.01 21.86
CA SER A 338 -6.27 -14.77 22.73
C SER A 338 -5.41 -16.00 22.90
N ASN A 339 -6.07 -17.19 23.06
CA ASN A 339 -5.39 -18.42 23.42
C ASN A 339 -5.42 -19.43 22.25
N LEU A 340 -4.26 -20.00 21.96
CA LEU A 340 -4.16 -21.06 20.94
C LEU A 340 -4.94 -22.32 21.33
N ARG A 341 -5.10 -22.63 22.63
CA ARG A 341 -5.78 -23.85 23.08
C ARG A 341 -7.20 -23.97 22.53
N SER A 342 -7.90 -22.84 22.38
CA SER A 342 -9.23 -22.81 21.79
C SER A 342 -9.25 -23.18 20.31
N LEU A 343 -8.15 -22.94 19.58
CA LEU A 343 -8.02 -23.26 18.15
C LEU A 343 -7.48 -24.67 17.86
N VAL A 344 -6.95 -25.39 18.86
CA VAL A 344 -6.25 -26.68 18.62
C VAL A 344 -7.14 -27.67 17.89
N LYS A 345 -8.40 -27.84 18.32
CA LYS A 345 -9.33 -28.76 17.68
C LYS A 345 -9.62 -28.42 16.22
N VAL A 346 -9.78 -27.14 15.92
CA VAL A 346 -10.02 -26.64 14.54
C VAL A 346 -8.79 -26.88 13.68
N LEU A 347 -7.60 -26.61 14.20
CA LEU A 347 -6.33 -26.84 13.50
C LEU A 347 -6.09 -28.32 13.25
N GLU A 348 -6.33 -29.18 14.23
CA GLU A 348 -6.23 -30.63 14.09
C GLU A 348 -7.19 -31.15 13.03
N PHE A 349 -8.44 -30.69 13.04
CA PHE A 349 -9.43 -31.07 12.03
C PHE A 349 -9.00 -30.63 10.62
N ALA A 350 -8.55 -29.40 10.47
CA ALA A 350 -8.07 -28.88 9.18
C ALA A 350 -6.83 -29.65 8.67
N LEU A 351 -5.91 -30.01 9.57
CA LEU A 351 -4.75 -30.85 9.25
C LEU A 351 -5.15 -32.27 8.85
N GLN A 352 -6.10 -32.91 9.57
CA GLN A 352 -6.62 -34.22 9.20
C GLN A 352 -7.27 -34.25 7.83
N LYS A 353 -7.99 -33.18 7.49
CA LYS A 353 -8.61 -33.01 6.17
C LYS A 353 -7.65 -32.56 5.09
N GLN A 354 -6.42 -32.13 5.44
CA GLN A 354 -5.42 -31.54 4.55
C GLN A 354 -5.94 -30.32 3.77
N ARG A 355 -6.89 -29.58 4.34
CA ARG A 355 -7.49 -28.38 3.74
C ARG A 355 -6.92 -27.13 4.38
N PRO A 356 -6.68 -26.04 3.59
CA PRO A 356 -6.31 -24.75 4.13
C PRO A 356 -7.34 -24.22 5.13
N LEU A 357 -6.92 -23.36 6.05
CA LEU A 357 -7.80 -22.74 7.04
C LEU A 357 -7.74 -21.22 6.92
N LEU A 358 -8.91 -20.59 6.77
CA LEU A 358 -9.10 -19.17 6.95
C LEU A 358 -9.76 -18.90 8.30
N ILE A 359 -9.18 -18.01 9.10
CA ILE A 359 -9.73 -17.57 10.38
C ILE A 359 -10.20 -16.13 10.23
N VAL A 360 -11.49 -15.90 10.48
CA VAL A 360 -12.11 -14.56 10.51
C VAL A 360 -12.51 -14.28 11.95
N ALA A 361 -11.83 -13.36 12.62
CA ALA A 361 -12.07 -13.02 14.01
C ALA A 361 -11.97 -11.52 14.25
N GLU A 362 -12.50 -11.02 15.38
CA GLU A 362 -12.32 -9.60 15.74
C GLU A 362 -10.85 -9.19 15.73
N ASP A 363 -9.99 -9.96 16.37
CA ASP A 363 -8.54 -9.83 16.35
C ASP A 363 -7.87 -11.13 16.78
N LEU A 364 -6.58 -11.31 16.43
CA LEU A 364 -5.73 -12.37 16.96
C LEU A 364 -4.63 -11.75 17.82
N GLU A 365 -4.54 -12.18 19.07
CA GLU A 365 -3.46 -11.72 19.95
C GLU A 365 -2.11 -12.36 19.59
N SER A 366 -1.05 -11.69 20.01
CA SER A 366 0.32 -12.00 19.59
C SER A 366 0.73 -13.45 19.82
N GLU A 367 0.21 -14.11 20.88
CA GLU A 367 0.53 -15.50 21.20
C GLU A 367 -0.09 -16.48 20.18
N ALA A 368 -1.38 -16.32 19.89
CA ALA A 368 -2.09 -17.12 18.90
C ALA A 368 -1.53 -16.89 17.49
N LEU A 369 -1.31 -15.62 17.12
CA LEU A 369 -0.74 -15.22 15.83
C LEU A 369 0.67 -15.81 15.63
N GLY A 370 1.55 -15.67 16.62
CA GLY A 370 2.93 -16.18 16.55
C GLY A 370 2.97 -17.69 16.35
N THR A 371 2.08 -18.42 17.00
CA THR A 371 2.02 -19.89 16.88
C THR A 371 1.45 -20.33 15.54
N LEU A 372 0.44 -19.63 14.98
CA LEU A 372 -0.07 -19.90 13.63
C LEU A 372 1.03 -19.69 12.58
N ILE A 373 1.80 -18.62 12.69
CA ILE A 373 2.94 -18.33 11.81
C ILE A 373 4.01 -19.43 11.92
N LEU A 374 4.36 -19.86 13.14
CA LEU A 374 5.32 -20.94 13.35
C LEU A 374 4.86 -22.26 12.74
N ASN A 375 3.59 -22.62 12.89
CA ASN A 375 3.01 -23.82 12.30
C ASN A 375 3.03 -23.77 10.77
N LYS A 376 2.73 -22.61 10.17
CA LYS A 376 2.86 -22.40 8.73
C LYS A 376 4.31 -22.58 8.26
N LEU A 377 5.27 -21.96 8.94
CA LEU A 377 6.68 -22.00 8.55
C LEU A 377 7.33 -23.37 8.74
N ARG A 378 6.95 -24.11 9.80
CA ARG A 378 7.54 -25.42 10.12
C ARG A 378 6.79 -26.59 9.48
N GLY A 379 5.46 -26.53 9.47
CA GLY A 379 4.60 -27.63 9.05
C GLY A 379 4.06 -27.52 7.63
N GLY A 380 4.30 -26.40 6.92
CA GLY A 380 3.76 -26.16 5.57
C GLY A 380 2.21 -26.05 5.54
N PHE A 381 1.56 -25.94 6.70
CA PHE A 381 0.11 -25.83 6.78
C PHE A 381 -0.35 -24.46 6.27
N LYS A 382 -1.22 -24.47 5.25
CA LYS A 382 -1.75 -23.25 4.67
C LYS A 382 -2.83 -22.66 5.57
N VAL A 383 -2.48 -21.62 6.32
CA VAL A 383 -3.39 -20.88 7.20
C VAL A 383 -3.28 -19.40 6.93
N CYS A 384 -4.40 -18.70 7.00
CA CYS A 384 -4.45 -17.25 6.99
C CYS A 384 -5.46 -16.76 8.02
N ALA A 385 -5.21 -15.57 8.56
CA ALA A 385 -6.12 -14.92 9.49
C ALA A 385 -6.38 -13.48 9.05
N ILE A 386 -7.64 -13.07 9.09
CA ILE A 386 -8.12 -11.73 8.77
C ILE A 386 -8.94 -11.17 9.92
N LYS A 387 -8.99 -9.83 10.01
CA LYS A 387 -9.89 -9.16 10.96
C LYS A 387 -11.31 -9.13 10.42
N ALA A 388 -12.29 -9.33 11.29
CA ALA A 388 -13.70 -9.20 10.94
C ALA A 388 -14.01 -7.75 10.45
N PRO A 389 -14.79 -7.59 9.37
CA PRO A 389 -15.15 -6.28 8.86
C PRO A 389 -16.21 -5.61 9.74
N GLY A 390 -16.11 -4.28 9.91
CA GLY A 390 -17.05 -3.49 10.69
C GLY A 390 -16.75 -3.46 12.20
N PHE A 391 -17.63 -2.81 12.94
CA PHE A 391 -17.57 -2.64 14.40
C PHE A 391 -18.95 -2.84 15.01
N GLY A 392 -19.01 -3.33 16.28
CA GLY A 392 -20.26 -3.52 17.02
C GLY A 392 -21.27 -4.42 16.29
N GLU A 393 -22.53 -4.00 16.20
CA GLU A 393 -23.60 -4.76 15.55
C GLU A 393 -23.39 -4.95 14.04
N ASN A 394 -22.77 -3.96 13.35
CA ASN A 394 -22.43 -4.11 11.94
C ASN A 394 -21.41 -5.24 11.71
N ARG A 395 -20.47 -5.46 12.65
CA ARG A 395 -19.53 -6.58 12.56
C ARG A 395 -20.28 -7.91 12.66
N LYS A 396 -21.17 -8.07 13.65
CA LYS A 396 -21.97 -9.30 13.82
C LYS A 396 -22.79 -9.60 12.57
N SER A 397 -23.41 -8.55 12.02
CA SER A 397 -24.22 -8.67 10.81
C SER A 397 -23.39 -9.07 9.58
N ASN A 398 -22.21 -8.53 9.39
CA ASN A 398 -21.28 -8.92 8.32
C ASN A 398 -20.78 -10.36 8.47
N LEU A 399 -20.50 -10.78 9.71
CA LEU A 399 -20.12 -12.17 9.99
C LEU A 399 -21.27 -13.15 9.72
N GLN A 400 -22.51 -12.77 10.01
CA GLN A 400 -23.70 -13.58 9.67
C GLN A 400 -23.87 -13.72 8.16
N ASP A 401 -23.70 -12.61 7.40
CA ASP A 401 -23.79 -12.64 5.95
C ASP A 401 -22.70 -13.57 5.36
N LEU A 402 -21.48 -13.51 5.92
CA LEU A 402 -20.39 -14.40 5.54
C LEU A 402 -20.71 -15.88 5.88
N ALA A 403 -21.30 -16.14 7.04
CA ALA A 403 -21.67 -17.50 7.45
C ALA A 403 -22.70 -18.09 6.49
N ILE A 404 -23.73 -17.33 6.14
CA ILE A 404 -24.76 -17.76 5.18
C ILE A 404 -24.15 -18.04 3.81
N LEU A 405 -23.25 -17.16 3.33
CA LEU A 405 -22.58 -17.34 2.05
C LEU A 405 -21.71 -18.60 2.00
N THR A 406 -21.03 -18.93 3.09
CA THR A 406 -20.07 -20.03 3.15
C THR A 406 -20.64 -21.34 3.70
N GLY A 407 -21.91 -21.31 4.15
CA GLY A 407 -22.59 -22.47 4.76
C GLY A 407 -22.02 -22.85 6.12
N GLY A 408 -21.41 -21.91 6.85
CA GLY A 408 -20.91 -22.09 8.20
C GLY A 408 -21.77 -21.38 9.24
N GLU A 409 -21.30 -21.37 10.48
CA GLU A 409 -21.94 -20.67 11.60
C GLU A 409 -20.99 -19.67 12.25
N VAL A 410 -21.55 -18.56 12.77
CA VAL A 410 -20.78 -17.60 13.57
C VAL A 410 -20.67 -18.11 14.99
N ILE A 411 -19.45 -18.40 15.43
CA ILE A 411 -19.20 -18.85 16.81
C ILE A 411 -19.26 -17.65 17.74
N THR A 412 -20.33 -17.55 18.52
CA THR A 412 -20.58 -16.48 19.50
C THR A 412 -20.78 -17.06 20.88
N GLU A 413 -20.14 -16.49 21.89
CA GLU A 413 -20.36 -16.86 23.28
C GLU A 413 -21.77 -16.50 23.78
N GLU A 414 -22.44 -15.54 23.17
CA GLU A 414 -23.80 -15.12 23.50
C GLU A 414 -24.82 -16.25 23.27
N LEU A 415 -24.55 -17.12 22.29
CA LEU A 415 -25.35 -18.32 22.01
C LEU A 415 -24.86 -19.58 22.78
N GLY A 416 -23.90 -19.40 23.70
CA GLY A 416 -23.28 -20.51 24.44
C GLY A 416 -22.30 -21.32 23.61
N MET A 417 -21.95 -20.89 22.40
CA MET A 417 -20.96 -21.52 21.54
C MET A 417 -19.55 -21.13 22.01
N ASN A 418 -18.68 -22.13 22.12
CA ASN A 418 -17.29 -21.92 22.46
C ASN A 418 -16.40 -22.69 21.49
N LEU A 419 -15.27 -22.10 21.11
CA LEU A 419 -14.25 -22.72 20.25
C LEU A 419 -13.74 -24.08 20.83
N GLU A 420 -13.84 -24.26 22.14
CA GLU A 420 -13.51 -25.55 22.80
C GLU A 420 -14.50 -26.68 22.49
N ASN A 421 -15.76 -26.34 22.18
CA ASN A 421 -16.81 -27.27 21.81
C ASN A 421 -17.08 -27.26 20.30
N PHE A 422 -16.02 -27.12 19.52
CA PHE A 422 -16.07 -27.08 18.08
C PHE A 422 -16.69 -28.34 17.46
N GLU A 423 -17.60 -28.12 16.53
CA GLU A 423 -18.17 -29.16 15.65
C GLU A 423 -17.83 -28.86 14.18
N PRO A 424 -17.55 -29.86 13.34
CA PRO A 424 -17.18 -29.69 11.95
C PRO A 424 -18.20 -28.90 11.10
N ASN A 425 -19.47 -28.95 11.46
CA ASN A 425 -20.56 -28.25 10.75
C ASN A 425 -20.53 -26.73 10.93
N MET A 426 -19.80 -26.24 11.94
CA MET A 426 -19.64 -24.79 12.19
C MET A 426 -18.70 -24.11 11.20
N LEU A 427 -17.87 -24.88 10.47
CA LEU A 427 -16.95 -24.33 9.49
C LEU A 427 -17.65 -24.08 8.17
N GLY A 428 -17.53 -22.86 7.68
CA GLY A 428 -17.86 -22.53 6.31
C GLY A 428 -16.83 -23.09 5.32
N THR A 429 -17.22 -23.21 4.06
CA THR A 429 -16.35 -23.64 2.97
C THR A 429 -16.59 -22.80 1.72
N CYS A 430 -15.60 -22.68 0.85
CA CYS A 430 -15.71 -22.07 -0.46
C CYS A 430 -14.67 -22.65 -1.42
N LYS A 431 -14.78 -22.38 -2.70
CA LYS A 431 -13.86 -22.90 -3.70
C LYS A 431 -12.49 -22.22 -3.68
N LYS A 432 -12.45 -20.91 -3.51
CA LYS A 432 -11.18 -20.15 -3.46
C LYS A 432 -11.31 -18.90 -2.61
N VAL A 433 -10.26 -18.59 -1.84
CA VAL A 433 -10.11 -17.31 -1.15
C VAL A 433 -8.81 -16.66 -1.60
N THR A 434 -8.90 -15.39 -1.97
CA THR A 434 -7.75 -14.55 -2.29
C THR A 434 -7.68 -13.38 -1.32
N ILE A 435 -6.61 -13.31 -0.53
CA ILE A 435 -6.44 -12.30 0.51
C ILE A 435 -5.26 -11.42 0.12
N SER A 436 -5.52 -10.11 0.00
CA SER A 436 -4.50 -9.10 -0.18
C SER A 436 -4.13 -8.44 1.16
N LYS A 437 -3.37 -7.36 1.13
CA LYS A 437 -3.06 -6.55 2.32
C LYS A 437 -4.30 -5.88 2.90
N ASP A 438 -5.23 -5.45 2.05
CA ASP A 438 -6.33 -4.57 2.43
C ASP A 438 -7.71 -5.22 2.23
N ASP A 439 -7.82 -6.26 1.41
CA ASP A 439 -9.07 -6.92 1.06
C ASP A 439 -8.98 -8.46 1.04
N THR A 440 -10.15 -9.10 1.13
CA THR A 440 -10.32 -10.54 1.01
C THR A 440 -11.49 -10.83 0.08
N VAL A 441 -11.26 -11.60 -0.97
CA VAL A 441 -12.28 -12.03 -1.93
C VAL A 441 -12.55 -13.51 -1.74
N ILE A 442 -13.80 -13.85 -1.48
CA ILE A 442 -14.31 -15.23 -1.32
C ILE A 442 -15.07 -15.57 -2.58
N LEU A 443 -14.71 -16.66 -3.24
CA LEU A 443 -15.31 -17.11 -4.49
C LEU A 443 -16.02 -18.45 -4.28
N ASP A 444 -17.24 -18.53 -4.80
CA ASP A 444 -18.05 -19.76 -4.85
C ASP A 444 -18.22 -20.37 -3.44
N GLY A 445 -18.94 -19.63 -2.58
CA GLY A 445 -19.28 -20.07 -1.24
C GLY A 445 -20.24 -21.28 -1.27
N ALA A 446 -20.10 -22.20 -0.30
CA ALA A 446 -20.89 -23.41 -0.23
C ALA A 446 -22.27 -23.22 0.45
N GLY A 447 -22.70 -21.97 0.67
CA GLY A 447 -24.01 -21.66 1.24
C GLY A 447 -25.18 -22.07 0.36
N ASP A 448 -26.35 -22.29 0.97
CA ASP A 448 -27.57 -22.56 0.21
C ASP A 448 -28.09 -21.27 -0.45
N LYS A 449 -28.29 -21.31 -1.76
CA LYS A 449 -28.81 -20.19 -2.56
C LYS A 449 -30.11 -19.61 -2.01
N LYS A 450 -30.99 -20.48 -1.49
CA LYS A 450 -32.25 -20.02 -0.89
C LYS A 450 -32.01 -19.21 0.39
N ALA A 451 -31.05 -19.64 1.22
CA ALA A 451 -30.70 -18.91 2.43
C ALA A 451 -30.07 -17.54 2.10
N ILE A 452 -29.29 -17.47 1.02
CA ILE A 452 -28.70 -16.23 0.52
C ILE A 452 -29.80 -15.27 0.00
N GLU A 453 -30.77 -15.79 -0.78
CA GLU A 453 -31.91 -15.02 -1.28
C GLU A 453 -32.80 -14.51 -0.14
N GLU A 454 -33.16 -15.39 0.82
CA GLU A 454 -33.93 -15.02 2.01
C GLU A 454 -33.23 -13.93 2.83
N ARG A 455 -31.89 -14.03 2.98
CA ARG A 455 -31.11 -13.00 3.65
C ARG A 455 -31.12 -11.67 2.88
N ALA A 456 -31.02 -11.71 1.56
CA ALA A 456 -31.12 -10.52 0.72
C ALA A 456 -32.48 -9.84 0.84
N GLU A 457 -33.57 -10.60 0.92
CA GLU A 457 -34.92 -10.06 1.13
C GLU A 457 -35.08 -9.42 2.52
N LEU A 458 -34.53 -10.04 3.56
CA LEU A 458 -34.48 -9.44 4.90
C LEU A 458 -33.72 -8.12 4.92
N LEU A 459 -32.60 -8.02 4.19
CA LEU A 459 -31.85 -6.77 4.06
C LEU A 459 -32.68 -5.71 3.31
N ARG A 460 -33.38 -6.05 2.23
CA ARG A 460 -34.28 -5.13 1.51
C ARG A 460 -35.38 -4.58 2.43
N SER A 461 -36.04 -5.45 3.18
CA SER A 461 -37.06 -5.07 4.15
C SER A 461 -36.51 -4.16 5.26
N SER A 462 -35.26 -4.43 5.70
CA SER A 462 -34.57 -3.60 6.70
C SER A 462 -34.23 -2.21 6.17
N ILE A 463 -33.89 -2.07 4.89
CA ILE A 463 -33.65 -0.77 4.23
C ILE A 463 -34.93 0.09 4.24
N GLU A 464 -36.10 -0.52 3.99
CA GLU A 464 -37.38 0.18 3.97
C GLU A 464 -37.80 0.66 5.36
N GLN A 465 -37.44 -0.09 6.41
CA GLN A 465 -37.82 0.23 7.80
C GLN A 465 -36.79 1.16 8.48
N CYS A 466 -35.60 1.31 7.91
CA CYS A 466 -34.53 2.09 8.52
C CYS A 466 -34.80 3.59 8.36
N THR A 467 -34.71 4.33 9.48
CA THR A 467 -34.92 5.79 9.53
C THR A 467 -33.60 6.58 9.51
N SER A 468 -32.49 5.92 9.75
CA SER A 468 -31.14 6.52 9.74
C SER A 468 -30.51 6.38 8.35
N ASP A 469 -30.14 7.48 7.73
CA ASP A 469 -29.51 7.47 6.40
C ASP A 469 -28.17 6.70 6.42
N TYR A 470 -27.40 6.83 7.51
CA TYR A 470 -26.15 6.10 7.68
C TYR A 470 -26.35 4.58 7.76
N ASP A 471 -27.30 4.13 8.58
CA ASP A 471 -27.56 2.69 8.72
C ASP A 471 -28.14 2.13 7.42
N LYS A 472 -28.99 2.91 6.74
CA LYS A 472 -29.54 2.56 5.43
C LYS A 472 -28.44 2.36 4.39
N GLU A 473 -27.46 3.27 4.33
CA GLU A 473 -26.29 3.14 3.45
C GLU A 473 -25.50 1.86 3.76
N LYS A 474 -25.26 1.55 5.04
CA LYS A 474 -24.55 0.34 5.45
C LYS A 474 -25.31 -0.95 5.15
N ILE A 475 -26.62 -0.96 5.25
CA ILE A 475 -27.44 -2.13 4.86
C ILE A 475 -27.45 -2.27 3.33
N GLN A 476 -27.50 -1.17 2.56
CA GLN A 476 -27.39 -1.19 1.10
C GLN A 476 -26.04 -1.77 0.64
N GLU A 477 -24.95 -1.33 1.27
CA GLU A 477 -23.60 -1.87 1.01
C GLU A 477 -23.54 -3.39 1.25
N ARG A 478 -24.11 -3.88 2.34
CA ARG A 478 -24.18 -5.32 2.65
C ARG A 478 -25.04 -6.09 1.63
N LEU A 479 -26.20 -5.52 1.25
CA LEU A 479 -27.06 -6.12 0.23
C LEU A 479 -26.32 -6.22 -1.11
N ALA A 480 -25.62 -5.17 -1.52
CA ALA A 480 -24.83 -5.17 -2.75
C ALA A 480 -23.72 -6.24 -2.74
N LYS A 481 -23.02 -6.40 -1.59
CA LYS A 481 -21.97 -7.42 -1.41
C LYS A 481 -22.52 -8.85 -1.45
N LEU A 482 -23.73 -9.07 -0.94
CA LEU A 482 -24.34 -10.40 -0.86
C LEU A 482 -25.02 -10.81 -2.18
N SER A 483 -25.76 -9.87 -2.82
CA SER A 483 -26.56 -10.14 -4.01
C SER A 483 -25.83 -9.96 -5.33
N GLY A 484 -24.74 -9.16 -5.35
CA GLY A 484 -24.01 -8.83 -6.58
C GLY A 484 -23.14 -9.97 -7.11
N GLY A 485 -22.74 -10.91 -6.28
CA GLY A 485 -21.78 -11.94 -6.65
C GLY A 485 -20.39 -11.40 -6.98
N VAL A 486 -19.56 -12.24 -7.56
CA VAL A 486 -18.22 -11.89 -8.06
C VAL A 486 -18.09 -12.30 -9.51
N ALA A 487 -17.76 -11.34 -10.40
CA ALA A 487 -17.42 -11.64 -11.78
C ALA A 487 -15.96 -12.12 -11.85
N VAL A 488 -15.71 -13.24 -12.49
CA VAL A 488 -14.38 -13.82 -12.72
C VAL A 488 -14.09 -13.73 -14.21
N LEU A 489 -13.10 -12.89 -14.56
CA LEU A 489 -12.57 -12.81 -15.92
C LEU A 489 -11.46 -13.84 -16.07
N LYS A 490 -11.71 -14.90 -16.82
CA LYS A 490 -10.72 -15.93 -17.17
C LYS A 490 -10.03 -15.53 -18.45
N ILE A 491 -8.71 -15.29 -18.36
CA ILE A 491 -7.90 -14.80 -19.49
C ILE A 491 -7.27 -15.97 -20.22
N GLY A 492 -7.59 -16.10 -21.51
CA GLY A 492 -7.07 -17.12 -22.39
C GLY A 492 -5.85 -16.67 -23.19
N GLY A 493 -5.03 -17.64 -23.64
CA GLY A 493 -3.89 -17.37 -24.50
C GLY A 493 -3.16 -18.65 -24.90
N ALA A 494 -2.30 -18.55 -25.93
CA ALA A 494 -1.55 -19.69 -26.48
C ALA A 494 -0.29 -20.02 -25.66
N SER A 495 0.21 -19.08 -24.83
CA SER A 495 1.39 -19.28 -24.00
C SER A 495 1.24 -18.57 -22.65
N GLU A 496 1.94 -19.06 -21.63
CA GLU A 496 1.96 -18.45 -20.28
C GLU A 496 2.42 -16.97 -20.33
N ALA A 497 3.37 -16.65 -21.20
CA ALA A 497 3.84 -15.28 -21.39
C ALA A 497 2.76 -14.35 -21.97
N GLU A 498 1.96 -14.84 -22.93
CA GLU A 498 0.83 -14.10 -23.50
C GLU A 498 -0.30 -13.91 -22.49
N VAL A 499 -0.67 -14.97 -21.76
CA VAL A 499 -1.69 -14.91 -20.70
C VAL A 499 -1.26 -13.90 -19.62
N GLY A 500 0.01 -13.93 -19.22
CA GLY A 500 0.55 -13.01 -18.24
C GLY A 500 0.49 -11.55 -18.67
N GLU A 501 0.84 -11.24 -19.93
CA GLU A 501 0.76 -9.88 -20.50
C GLU A 501 -0.70 -9.41 -20.63
N LYS A 502 -1.58 -10.27 -21.16
CA LYS A 502 -3.02 -9.96 -21.24
C LYS A 502 -3.64 -9.73 -19.85
N LYS A 503 -3.25 -10.51 -18.86
CA LYS A 503 -3.74 -10.36 -17.48
C LYS A 503 -3.33 -9.02 -16.85
N ASP A 504 -2.07 -8.61 -17.01
CA ASP A 504 -1.60 -7.30 -16.58
C ASP A 504 -2.47 -6.20 -17.24
N ARG A 505 -2.68 -6.27 -18.54
CA ARG A 505 -3.47 -5.31 -19.32
C ARG A 505 -4.96 -5.28 -18.96
N VAL A 506 -5.57 -6.43 -18.71
CA VAL A 506 -6.98 -6.50 -18.24
C VAL A 506 -7.10 -5.93 -16.83
N THR A 507 -6.08 -6.11 -15.98
CA THR A 507 -6.05 -5.51 -14.64
C THR A 507 -6.01 -4.00 -14.71
N ASP A 508 -5.15 -3.42 -15.56
CA ASP A 508 -5.05 -1.98 -15.78
C ASP A 508 -6.37 -1.43 -16.33
N ALA A 509 -6.96 -2.09 -17.34
CA ALA A 509 -8.24 -1.69 -17.93
C ALA A 509 -9.40 -1.74 -16.92
N LEU A 510 -9.44 -2.75 -16.05
CA LEU A 510 -10.44 -2.84 -14.98
C LEU A 510 -10.30 -1.71 -13.97
N ASN A 511 -9.07 -1.41 -13.55
CA ASN A 511 -8.81 -0.34 -12.60
C ASN A 511 -9.11 1.04 -13.21
N ALA A 512 -8.71 1.28 -14.46
CA ALA A 512 -9.05 2.49 -15.19
C ALA A 512 -10.57 2.68 -15.33
N THR A 513 -11.30 1.61 -15.60
CA THR A 513 -12.76 1.65 -15.73
C THR A 513 -13.42 1.97 -14.39
N LYS A 514 -12.96 1.39 -13.28
CA LYS A 514 -13.44 1.75 -11.92
C LYS A 514 -13.15 3.21 -11.59
N ALA A 515 -11.93 3.67 -11.87
CA ALA A 515 -11.54 5.06 -11.67
C ALA A 515 -12.41 6.05 -12.48
N ALA A 516 -12.81 5.67 -13.69
CA ALA A 516 -13.70 6.47 -14.54
C ALA A 516 -15.14 6.51 -14.00
N VAL A 517 -15.61 5.43 -13.41
CA VAL A 517 -16.95 5.41 -12.76
C VAL A 517 -16.96 6.28 -11.51
N GLU A 518 -15.84 6.34 -10.75
CA GLU A 518 -15.73 7.09 -9.51
C GLU A 518 -15.63 8.61 -9.73
N GLU A 519 -14.72 9.08 -10.60
CA GLU A 519 -14.42 10.52 -10.76
C GLU A 519 -14.76 11.08 -12.15
N GLY A 520 -15.23 10.23 -13.08
CA GLY A 520 -15.53 10.64 -14.45
C GLY A 520 -14.33 10.56 -15.38
N ILE A 521 -14.53 11.07 -16.59
CA ILE A 521 -13.59 11.03 -17.71
C ILE A 521 -13.23 12.42 -18.22
N VAL A 522 -12.06 12.51 -18.84
CA VAL A 522 -11.56 13.71 -19.55
C VAL A 522 -11.06 13.32 -20.94
N PRO A 523 -10.84 14.27 -21.88
CA PRO A 523 -10.21 13.98 -23.16
C PRO A 523 -8.85 13.30 -22.97
N GLY A 524 -8.66 12.13 -23.58
CA GLY A 524 -7.51 11.27 -23.36
C GLY A 524 -6.26 11.67 -24.15
N GLY A 525 -5.25 10.76 -24.12
CA GLY A 525 -4.01 10.98 -24.85
C GLY A 525 -3.14 12.13 -24.33
N GLY A 526 -3.32 12.56 -23.08
CA GLY A 526 -2.63 13.68 -22.45
C GLY A 526 -3.15 15.07 -22.84
N VAL A 527 -4.20 15.12 -23.65
CA VAL A 527 -4.77 16.38 -24.19
C VAL A 527 -5.37 17.23 -23.07
N ALA A 528 -6.05 16.63 -22.09
CA ALA A 528 -6.60 17.35 -20.93
C ALA A 528 -5.51 18.08 -20.14
N LEU A 529 -4.36 17.45 -19.90
CA LEU A 529 -3.20 18.07 -19.25
C LEU A 529 -2.64 19.22 -20.08
N LEU A 530 -2.56 19.04 -21.40
CA LEU A 530 -2.05 20.06 -22.32
C LEU A 530 -2.92 21.32 -22.28
N TYR A 531 -4.24 21.18 -22.34
CA TYR A 531 -5.14 22.34 -22.31
C TYR A 531 -5.20 22.98 -20.92
N ALA A 532 -5.15 22.21 -19.85
CA ALA A 532 -5.05 22.76 -18.49
C ALA A 532 -3.76 23.61 -18.29
N SER A 533 -2.70 23.37 -19.06
CA SER A 533 -1.48 24.17 -19.00
C SER A 533 -1.65 25.64 -19.47
N LYS A 534 -2.67 25.93 -20.29
CA LYS A 534 -2.93 27.30 -20.79
C LYS A 534 -3.36 28.26 -19.69
N ASP A 535 -4.12 27.78 -18.71
CA ASP A 535 -4.65 28.62 -17.64
C ASP A 535 -3.58 28.99 -16.59
N LEU A 536 -2.45 28.29 -16.58
CA LEU A 536 -1.34 28.57 -15.67
C LEU A 536 -0.68 29.94 -15.92
N ASP A 537 -0.78 30.51 -17.13
CA ASP A 537 -0.26 31.85 -17.42
C ASP A 537 -0.96 32.95 -16.60
N LYS A 538 -2.20 32.70 -16.16
CA LYS A 538 -3.04 33.65 -15.40
C LYS A 538 -2.84 33.52 -13.89
N LEU A 539 -2.07 32.52 -13.41
CA LEU A 539 -1.93 32.22 -11.99
C LEU A 539 -1.09 33.32 -11.28
N PRO A 540 -1.64 33.98 -10.24
CA PRO A 540 -0.89 35.01 -9.51
C PRO A 540 0.20 34.36 -8.65
N THR A 541 1.43 34.87 -8.76
CA THR A 541 2.60 34.43 -8.01
C THR A 541 3.18 35.55 -7.17
N ALA A 542 3.73 35.26 -6.00
CA ALA A 542 4.28 36.28 -5.10
C ALA A 542 5.67 36.77 -5.54
N ASN A 543 6.45 35.93 -6.22
CA ASN A 543 7.80 36.25 -6.67
C ASN A 543 8.15 35.54 -7.99
N PHE A 544 9.31 35.92 -8.55
CA PHE A 544 9.81 35.37 -9.82
C PHE A 544 10.08 33.88 -9.76
N ASP A 545 10.67 33.39 -8.66
CA ASP A 545 11.01 31.96 -8.50
C ASP A 545 9.77 31.07 -8.45
N GLN A 546 8.68 31.55 -7.80
CA GLN A 546 7.39 30.86 -7.85
C GLN A 546 6.81 30.82 -9.27
N LYS A 547 6.95 31.90 -10.03
CA LYS A 547 6.53 31.94 -11.45
C LYS A 547 7.28 30.89 -12.27
N ILE A 548 8.58 30.75 -12.05
CA ILE A 548 9.36 29.69 -12.71
C ILE A 548 8.88 28.30 -12.27
N GLY A 549 8.53 28.11 -10.98
CA GLY A 549 7.90 26.88 -10.51
C GLY A 549 6.60 26.52 -11.26
N VAL A 550 5.77 27.52 -11.55
CA VAL A 550 4.57 27.35 -12.39
C VAL A 550 4.94 26.96 -13.84
N GLN A 551 5.95 27.61 -14.41
CA GLN A 551 6.43 27.30 -15.77
C GLN A 551 7.00 25.89 -15.88
N ILE A 552 7.65 25.37 -14.83
CA ILE A 552 8.12 23.97 -14.78
C ILE A 552 6.95 23.02 -15.01
N ILE A 553 5.85 23.19 -14.29
CA ILE A 553 4.64 22.36 -14.48
C ILE A 553 4.04 22.58 -15.87
N GLN A 554 3.92 23.84 -16.33
CA GLN A 554 3.40 24.17 -17.66
C GLN A 554 4.17 23.43 -18.78
N ASN A 555 5.49 23.34 -18.67
CA ASN A 555 6.31 22.61 -19.62
C ASN A 555 6.18 21.09 -19.46
N ALA A 556 6.11 20.59 -18.22
CA ALA A 556 5.97 19.17 -17.95
C ALA A 556 4.64 18.60 -18.48
N LEU A 557 3.54 19.36 -18.41
CA LEU A 557 2.21 18.96 -18.90
C LEU A 557 2.15 18.73 -20.43
N LYS A 558 3.09 19.26 -21.18
CA LYS A 558 3.22 19.02 -22.64
C LYS A 558 3.84 17.66 -22.96
N THR A 559 4.57 17.08 -22.00
CA THR A 559 5.39 15.87 -22.23
C THR A 559 4.58 14.62 -22.56
N PRO A 560 3.41 14.33 -21.94
CA PRO A 560 2.62 13.17 -22.30
C PRO A 560 2.21 13.13 -23.78
N VAL A 561 1.63 14.23 -24.30
CA VAL A 561 1.25 14.34 -25.72
C VAL A 561 2.48 14.20 -26.62
N HIS A 562 3.58 14.92 -26.28
CA HIS A 562 4.83 14.84 -27.01
C HIS A 562 5.35 13.40 -27.09
N THR A 563 5.34 12.67 -25.98
CA THR A 563 5.84 11.28 -25.91
C THR A 563 4.97 10.32 -26.75
N ILE A 564 3.64 10.44 -26.67
CA ILE A 564 2.70 9.62 -27.45
C ILE A 564 2.92 9.85 -28.95
N ALA A 565 3.04 11.12 -29.39
CA ALA A 565 3.30 11.47 -30.77
C ALA A 565 4.66 10.96 -31.27
N THR A 566 5.71 11.10 -30.45
CA THR A 566 7.06 10.61 -30.77
C THR A 566 7.09 9.09 -30.90
N ASN A 567 6.43 8.36 -30.00
CA ASN A 567 6.29 6.89 -30.09
C ASN A 567 5.52 6.46 -31.35
N ALA A 568 4.62 7.33 -31.86
CA ALA A 568 3.91 7.10 -33.10
C ALA A 568 4.74 7.41 -34.36
N GLY A 569 5.96 7.97 -34.20
CA GLY A 569 6.86 8.31 -35.31
C GLY A 569 6.63 9.71 -35.88
N VAL A 570 5.93 10.58 -35.14
CA VAL A 570 5.64 11.97 -35.55
C VAL A 570 6.39 12.93 -34.63
N GLU A 571 6.79 14.10 -35.15
CA GLU A 571 7.44 15.13 -34.35
C GLU A 571 6.48 15.68 -33.27
N GLY A 572 6.73 15.34 -32.02
CA GLY A 572 5.84 15.68 -30.90
C GLY A 572 5.68 17.17 -30.68
N ALA A 573 6.73 17.96 -30.92
CA ALA A 573 6.69 19.41 -30.75
C ALA A 573 5.69 20.08 -31.72
N VAL A 574 5.59 19.59 -32.95
CA VAL A 574 4.64 20.09 -33.95
C VAL A 574 3.20 19.81 -33.54
N ILE A 575 2.94 18.60 -33.01
CA ILE A 575 1.60 18.23 -32.55
C ILE A 575 1.19 19.10 -31.35
N VAL A 576 2.06 19.23 -30.36
CA VAL A 576 1.83 20.09 -29.18
C VAL A 576 1.57 21.54 -29.59
N GLY A 577 2.40 22.11 -30.50
CA GLY A 577 2.22 23.48 -30.98
C GLY A 577 0.85 23.69 -31.63
N LYS A 578 0.47 22.78 -32.55
CA LYS A 578 -0.80 22.85 -33.27
C LYS A 578 -2.02 22.72 -32.34
N LEU A 579 -1.95 21.87 -31.30
CA LEU A 579 -3.03 21.73 -30.32
C LEU A 579 -3.13 22.96 -29.41
N LEU A 580 -2.01 23.59 -29.05
CA LEU A 580 -2.02 24.81 -28.23
C LEU A 580 -2.63 26.02 -28.97
N GLU A 581 -2.61 26.05 -30.28
CA GLU A 581 -3.27 27.09 -31.08
C GLU A 581 -4.81 26.98 -31.12
N GLN A 582 -5.35 25.81 -30.77
CA GLN A 582 -6.80 25.55 -30.83
C GLN A 582 -7.49 26.04 -29.54
N GLU A 583 -8.74 26.47 -29.70
CA GLU A 583 -9.63 26.81 -28.58
C GLU A 583 -10.49 25.63 -28.09
N ASN A 584 -10.74 24.67 -28.99
CA ASN A 584 -11.55 23.48 -28.66
C ASN A 584 -10.74 22.51 -27.79
N THR A 585 -11.12 22.36 -26.54
CA THR A 585 -10.47 21.49 -25.55
C THR A 585 -10.69 20.00 -25.77
N ASP A 586 -11.64 19.61 -26.63
CA ASP A 586 -11.89 18.21 -26.98
C ASP A 586 -11.08 17.75 -28.19
N LEU A 587 -10.44 18.66 -28.93
CA LEU A 587 -9.62 18.32 -30.08
C LEU A 587 -8.27 17.77 -29.65
N GLY A 588 -7.89 16.63 -30.18
CA GLY A 588 -6.61 15.99 -29.92
C GLY A 588 -6.04 15.29 -31.16
N TYR A 589 -4.91 14.61 -30.96
CA TYR A 589 -4.23 13.84 -32.01
C TYR A 589 -4.39 12.34 -31.76
N ASP A 590 -5.13 11.64 -32.63
CA ASP A 590 -5.20 10.17 -32.66
C ASP A 590 -3.89 9.60 -33.20
N ALA A 591 -3.01 9.18 -32.30
CA ALA A 591 -1.70 8.62 -32.65
C ALA A 591 -1.79 7.25 -33.34
N ALA A 592 -2.89 6.54 -33.23
CA ALA A 592 -3.11 5.28 -33.94
C ALA A 592 -3.35 5.50 -35.44
N LYS A 593 -4.22 6.47 -35.78
CA LYS A 593 -4.59 6.81 -37.16
C LYS A 593 -3.73 7.90 -37.77
N GLY A 594 -3.15 8.78 -36.97
CA GLY A 594 -2.35 9.91 -37.46
C GLY A 594 -3.18 11.15 -37.83
N GLU A 595 -4.36 11.31 -37.22
CA GLU A 595 -5.34 12.35 -37.55
C GLU A 595 -5.70 13.21 -36.34
N TYR A 596 -6.15 14.43 -36.57
CA TYR A 596 -6.72 15.30 -35.53
C TYR A 596 -8.21 15.04 -35.41
N VAL A 597 -8.66 14.64 -34.25
CA VAL A 597 -10.05 14.23 -33.98
C VAL A 597 -10.56 14.83 -32.69
N ASP A 598 -11.89 14.88 -32.55
CA ASP A 598 -12.54 15.11 -31.26
C ASP A 598 -12.34 13.83 -30.43
N MET A 599 -11.53 13.97 -29.38
CA MET A 599 -11.09 12.82 -28.58
C MET A 599 -12.25 12.11 -27.89
N VAL A 600 -13.22 12.86 -27.38
CA VAL A 600 -14.38 12.27 -26.70
C VAL A 600 -15.28 11.52 -27.67
N LYS A 601 -15.56 12.10 -28.84
CA LYS A 601 -16.35 11.41 -29.88
C LYS A 601 -15.64 10.21 -30.50
N ALA A 602 -14.32 10.27 -30.57
CA ALA A 602 -13.50 9.15 -31.05
C ALA A 602 -13.35 8.04 -30.00
N GLY A 603 -13.86 8.25 -28.77
CA GLY A 603 -13.72 7.31 -27.65
C GLY A 603 -12.34 7.28 -27.01
N ILE A 604 -11.47 8.27 -27.32
CA ILE A 604 -10.12 8.38 -26.73
C ILE A 604 -10.24 9.22 -25.47
N ILE A 605 -10.47 8.55 -24.35
CA ILE A 605 -10.81 9.15 -23.08
C ILE A 605 -9.96 8.54 -21.96
N ASP A 606 -9.58 9.38 -20.98
CA ASP A 606 -8.81 8.95 -19.82
C ASP A 606 -9.61 9.21 -18.53
N PRO A 607 -9.51 8.33 -17.51
CA PRO A 607 -10.14 8.58 -16.21
C PRO A 607 -9.51 9.77 -15.52
N LEU A 608 -10.34 10.69 -14.97
CA LEU A 608 -9.84 11.84 -14.23
C LEU A 608 -8.94 11.43 -13.06
N LYS A 609 -9.36 10.44 -12.27
CA LYS A 609 -8.62 9.95 -11.11
C LYS A 609 -7.20 9.52 -11.47
N VAL A 610 -7.03 8.82 -12.58
CA VAL A 610 -5.72 8.35 -13.07
C VAL A 610 -4.78 9.52 -13.36
N ILE A 611 -5.25 10.48 -14.18
CA ILE A 611 -4.43 11.63 -14.60
C ILE A 611 -4.11 12.56 -13.44
N ARG A 612 -5.11 12.83 -12.58
CA ARG A 612 -4.95 13.66 -11.39
C ARG A 612 -3.92 13.06 -10.43
N THR A 613 -4.03 11.77 -10.13
CA THR A 613 -3.12 11.06 -9.22
C THR A 613 -1.71 11.03 -9.80
N ALA A 614 -1.56 10.70 -11.08
CA ALA A 614 -0.26 10.71 -11.75
C ALA A 614 0.45 12.07 -11.66
N LEU A 615 -0.29 13.18 -11.84
CA LEU A 615 0.28 14.54 -11.72
C LEU A 615 0.66 14.87 -10.28
N VAL A 616 -0.20 14.59 -9.31
CA VAL A 616 0.02 14.90 -7.88
C VAL A 616 1.23 14.13 -7.35
N ASP A 617 1.31 12.83 -7.61
CA ASP A 617 2.41 11.98 -7.15
C ASP A 617 3.73 12.37 -7.81
N ALA A 618 3.72 12.62 -9.12
CA ALA A 618 4.89 13.09 -9.86
C ALA A 618 5.40 14.41 -9.31
N ALA A 619 4.53 15.39 -9.10
CA ALA A 619 4.91 16.71 -8.59
C ALA A 619 5.37 16.66 -7.13
N SER A 620 4.74 15.85 -6.28
CA SER A 620 5.11 15.65 -4.88
C SER A 620 6.56 15.20 -4.75
N VAL A 621 6.92 14.10 -5.39
CA VAL A 621 8.27 13.53 -5.31
C VAL A 621 9.29 14.39 -6.05
N SER A 622 8.99 14.88 -7.26
CA SER A 622 9.91 15.72 -8.03
C SER A 622 10.24 17.03 -7.31
N SER A 623 9.25 17.64 -6.63
CA SER A 623 9.48 18.87 -5.87
C SER A 623 10.40 18.63 -4.65
N LEU A 624 10.27 17.47 -3.97
CA LEU A 624 11.19 17.08 -2.91
C LEU A 624 12.61 16.85 -3.43
N MET A 625 12.75 16.14 -4.55
CA MET A 625 14.04 15.91 -5.21
C MET A 625 14.69 17.23 -5.64
N THR A 626 13.93 18.20 -6.13
CA THR A 626 14.41 19.52 -6.54
C THR A 626 14.97 20.31 -5.34
N THR A 627 14.37 20.16 -4.16
CA THR A 627 14.84 20.81 -2.91
C THR A 627 15.99 20.07 -2.22
N THR A 628 16.38 18.89 -2.68
CA THR A 628 17.44 18.09 -2.07
C THR A 628 18.80 18.74 -2.30
N GLU A 629 19.58 18.90 -1.22
CA GLU A 629 20.95 19.46 -1.25
C GLU A 629 22.02 18.44 -0.91
N ALA A 630 21.66 17.36 -0.20
CA ALA A 630 22.59 16.29 0.17
C ALA A 630 21.97 14.91 -0.02
N ILE A 631 22.77 13.97 -0.48
CA ILE A 631 22.41 12.55 -0.61
C ILE A 631 23.39 11.73 0.22
N ILE A 632 22.86 10.85 1.04
CA ILE A 632 23.64 9.96 1.91
C ILE A 632 23.36 8.53 1.47
N VAL A 633 24.39 7.85 0.96
CA VAL A 633 24.30 6.45 0.52
C VAL A 633 25.27 5.55 1.28
N GLU A 634 24.98 4.26 1.34
CA GLU A 634 25.90 3.28 1.91
C GLU A 634 26.99 2.93 0.90
N ILE A 635 28.24 2.94 1.35
CA ILE A 635 29.34 2.45 0.53
C ILE A 635 29.20 0.92 0.40
N PRO A 636 29.23 0.36 -0.82
CA PRO A 636 29.19 -1.08 -1.02
C PRO A 636 30.30 -1.74 -0.20
N LYS A 637 29.99 -2.75 0.58
CA LYS A 637 31.03 -3.60 1.17
C LYS A 637 31.62 -4.39 0.03
N GLU A 638 32.93 -4.26 -0.19
CA GLU A 638 33.66 -5.26 -0.98
C GLU A 638 33.47 -6.62 -0.29
N ASP A 639 32.75 -7.53 -0.93
CA ASP A 639 32.72 -8.92 -0.51
C ASP A 639 34.14 -9.44 -0.61
N LYS A 640 34.84 -9.41 0.53
CA LYS A 640 36.11 -10.12 0.63
C LYS A 640 35.76 -11.57 0.36
N ALA A 641 36.19 -12.06 -0.81
CA ALA A 641 36.08 -13.46 -1.19
C ALA A 641 36.54 -14.28 0.04
N ALA A 642 35.65 -15.17 0.50
CA ALA A 642 35.96 -16.05 1.61
C ALA A 642 37.32 -16.68 1.33
N PRO A 643 38.29 -16.65 2.28
CA PRO A 643 39.59 -17.25 2.03
C PRO A 643 39.36 -18.71 1.62
N ALA A 644 39.84 -19.08 0.43
CA ALA A 644 39.78 -20.45 -0.07
C ALA A 644 40.31 -21.34 1.05
N MET A 645 39.45 -22.21 1.59
CA MET A 645 39.88 -23.26 2.51
C MET A 645 40.94 -24.06 1.78
N GLY A 646 42.18 -23.87 2.21
CA GLY A 646 43.30 -24.64 1.70
C GLY A 646 42.99 -26.12 1.85
N GLY A 647 42.88 -26.81 0.73
CA GLY A 647 42.72 -28.24 0.68
C GLY A 647 43.91 -28.89 1.39
N GLY A 648 43.66 -29.36 2.63
CA GLY A 648 44.56 -30.25 3.32
C GLY A 648 44.65 -31.54 2.52
N GLY A 649 45.77 -31.76 1.86
CA GLY A 649 46.09 -33.03 1.21
C GLY A 649 46.03 -34.17 2.24
N MET A 650 45.11 -35.10 2.06
CA MET A 650 45.16 -36.41 2.70
C MET A 650 46.06 -37.29 1.86
N GLY A 651 47.28 -37.52 2.41
CA GLY A 651 48.26 -38.48 1.89
C GLY A 651 47.66 -39.88 1.83
N GLY A 652 48.01 -40.59 0.78
CA GLY A 652 47.62 -41.95 0.56
C GLY A 652 48.11 -42.90 1.68
N MET A 653 47.29 -43.91 1.90
CA MET A 653 47.73 -45.21 2.42
C MET A 653 47.20 -46.29 1.48
N ASP A 654 48.15 -46.90 0.79
CA ASP A 654 47.99 -48.20 0.19
C ASP A 654 47.60 -49.24 1.26
N PHE A 655 46.61 -50.02 0.99
CA PHE A 655 46.54 -51.48 1.10
C PHE A 655 45.24 -51.97 0.44
#